data_26bb1a1151959e32d1f02cacc7db950f
#
_entry.id   26bb1a1151959e32d1f02cacc7db950f
#
_cell.length_a   1.000
_cell.length_b   1.000
_cell.length_c   1.000
_cell.angle_alpha   90.00
_cell.angle_beta   90.00
_cell.angle_gamma   90.00
#
_symmetry.space_group_name_H-M   'P 1'
#
loop_
_entity.id
_entity.type
_entity.pdbx_description
1 polymer ?
#
loop_
_entity_poly.entity_id
_entity_poly.type
_entity_poly.pdbx_seq_one_letter_code
_entity_poly.pdbx_strand_id
1 'polypeptide(L)'
;MAIEKELLEKSKMPVDVLPEDVELEAQDLNPSDIDVQMMEDGSAEVDFDPQAEAMQGAEEHNANLAEYIEDGELAVIASDILDSFEECEASRADWESTYTKGLDLLGFKYEDRSEPFQGASGATHPVLAEAVTQFQALAYKELMPADGPVRTQIIGLESSEKVAQAHRVKQFMNYQLMVNMKEYEPEFDQMLFNLPLSGSTFKKIYYDALLGRSVSKFVPAEDLYVPYTATSLDDTETIIHHIKMTVNDVRQHQLAGIYLDTPMDDEGVYNKNDIEEAKDKMSGIDTMSNDVCSIFEAHVHLEIPGFEDIDPNTNESTGVKFPYIVTLKEDTAEVLSIKRNWKQSDMTKKRQDYFVHFKFLPGLGFYGFGLIHMIGGLSRTATAALRQLLDAGTLSNLPAGFKMRGIRVRDEAQPLQPGEFRDVDAPGGNLRDAFMPLPFKGPDATLLQLMGTVVQAGQRFASIADMQVGDGNQAAAVGTTVALLERGSRVMSAIHKRMYAAMKSEFALLSECFVTYLPNMYPYDVVGGQNQIFKTDFDQKIDIIPVADPNIFSQTQRISIAQSEMQIAMTNPQMHNIYHAYRHMYEALGVKDIDQLLPPPPQPQAMDPATENILALNGKKFQAFPKQDHQAHMKSHLRFMGTMVVRNNPQAMSMLQQNCMEHILLMAQEQVEIEFRDQYLAMQQKMQQIKPMLEQAQQNPQMQQQIQQNPQLQQIQQEETNLNIMMEARKSSLIAEFTEDYAKAEKEVLNQVENDPLLKLKDRELDIKAREDQAQQQQAENKLNLERAKMLQNKELAEEKMEEADKHQKLRAAVSLAKDGIKDMKAKITEGGN
;
A
#
# COMPACT_ATOMS: atom_id res chain seq x y z
N MET A 1 18.72 -17.42 -21.55
CA MET A 1 20.08 -17.50 -22.15
C MET A 1 20.10 -17.32 -23.67
N ALA A 2 19.13 -17.76 -24.46
CA ALA A 2 19.12 -17.51 -25.93
C ALA A 2 18.43 -16.17 -26.29
N ILE A 3 17.50 -15.69 -25.51
CA ILE A 3 16.72 -14.47 -25.79
C ILE A 3 17.50 -13.21 -25.37
N GLU A 4 18.37 -13.29 -24.37
CA GLU A 4 19.19 -12.15 -23.93
C GLU A 4 20.31 -11.78 -24.90
N LYS A 5 20.89 -12.79 -25.60
CA LYS A 5 21.88 -12.51 -26.65
C LYS A 5 21.30 -11.82 -27.88
N GLU A 6 20.04 -12.10 -28.21
CA GLU A 6 19.34 -11.43 -29.32
C GLU A 6 18.91 -9.98 -29.03
N LEU A 7 18.70 -9.64 -27.74
CA LEU A 7 18.39 -8.27 -27.34
C LEU A 7 19.63 -7.38 -27.28
N LEU A 8 20.79 -7.93 -26.90
CA LEU A 8 22.07 -7.24 -26.92
C LEU A 8 22.60 -6.98 -28.33
N GLU A 9 22.33 -7.89 -29.29
CA GLU A 9 22.70 -7.68 -30.69
C GLU A 9 21.81 -6.68 -31.45
N LYS A 10 20.60 -6.43 -30.99
CA LYS A 10 19.68 -5.45 -31.62
C LYS A 10 19.86 -3.99 -31.17
N SER A 11 20.68 -3.74 -30.14
CA SER A 11 20.99 -2.37 -29.68
C SER A 11 22.17 -1.70 -30.40
N LYS A 12 22.86 -2.42 -31.27
CA LYS A 12 23.89 -1.81 -32.12
C LYS A 12 23.25 -1.06 -33.28
N MET A 13 23.02 0.24 -33.10
CA MET A 13 22.73 1.15 -34.21
C MET A 13 23.94 1.24 -35.14
N PRO A 14 23.72 1.34 -36.47
CA PRO A 14 24.81 1.50 -37.40
C PRO A 14 25.48 2.86 -37.20
N VAL A 15 26.76 2.83 -36.92
CA VAL A 15 27.63 4.00 -36.98
C VAL A 15 27.95 4.26 -38.45
N ASP A 16 27.22 5.21 -39.03
CA ASP A 16 27.61 5.89 -40.25
C ASP A 16 27.18 7.34 -40.12
N VAL A 17 28.15 8.14 -39.79
CA VAL A 17 28.44 9.50 -40.27
C VAL A 17 29.57 10.05 -39.40
N LEU A 18 30.80 9.92 -39.86
CA LEU A 18 31.91 10.73 -39.40
C LEU A 18 31.80 12.10 -40.07
N PRO A 19 31.78 13.22 -39.35
CA PRO A 19 32.06 14.51 -39.93
C PRO A 19 33.58 14.57 -40.22
N GLU A 20 33.93 14.75 -41.48
CA GLU A 20 35.26 15.16 -41.89
C GLU A 20 35.60 16.55 -41.26
N ASP A 21 36.90 16.69 -40.89
CA ASP A 21 37.52 17.93 -40.37
C ASP A 21 37.30 18.25 -38.85
N VAL A 22 38.05 17.49 -38.04
CA VAL A 22 38.54 17.99 -36.74
C VAL A 22 40.09 17.97 -36.84
N GLU A 23 40.70 19.12 -37.01
CA GLU A 23 42.13 19.30 -36.77
C GLU A 23 42.41 19.06 -35.28
N LEU A 24 43.04 17.93 -34.96
CA LEU A 24 43.59 17.59 -33.63
C LEU A 24 44.83 18.45 -33.41
N GLU A 25 44.70 19.44 -32.50
CA GLU A 25 45.90 20.05 -31.90
C GLU A 25 46.63 18.97 -31.11
N ALA A 26 47.89 18.70 -31.49
CA ALA A 26 48.75 17.78 -30.79
C ALA A 26 49.03 18.26 -29.38
N GLN A 27 48.32 17.76 -28.38
CA GLN A 27 48.68 17.89 -26.99
C GLN A 27 49.88 16.98 -26.71
N ASP A 28 50.78 17.44 -25.85
CA ASP A 28 52.01 16.71 -25.43
C ASP A 28 51.63 15.38 -24.77
N LEU A 29 51.56 14.32 -25.57
CA LEU A 29 51.34 12.95 -25.09
C LEU A 29 52.60 12.43 -24.39
N ASN A 30 52.49 12.01 -23.14
CA ASN A 30 53.56 11.33 -22.44
C ASN A 30 53.83 9.94 -23.10
N PRO A 31 55.09 9.58 -23.41
CA PRO A 31 55.39 8.29 -24.03
C PRO A 31 55.02 7.04 -23.20
N SER A 32 54.64 7.24 -21.93
CA SER A 32 54.19 6.17 -21.02
C SER A 32 52.71 5.78 -21.20
N ASP A 33 51.94 6.57 -21.95
CA ASP A 33 50.49 6.41 -22.06
C ASP A 33 50.08 5.74 -23.39
N ILE A 34 51.02 5.20 -24.15
CA ILE A 34 50.79 4.53 -25.44
C ILE A 34 50.91 3.02 -25.25
N ASP A 35 49.84 2.29 -25.46
CA ASP A 35 49.88 0.82 -25.53
C ASP A 35 50.09 0.33 -26.99
N VAL A 36 51.01 -0.61 -27.21
CA VAL A 36 51.34 -1.15 -28.51
C VAL A 36 51.15 -2.65 -28.49
N GLN A 37 50.05 -3.14 -29.05
CA GLN A 37 49.80 -4.55 -29.20
C GLN A 37 50.28 -5.05 -30.57
N MET A 38 51.18 -6.04 -30.58
CA MET A 38 51.64 -6.70 -31.79
C MET A 38 50.71 -7.85 -32.15
N MET A 39 50.05 -7.75 -33.29
CA MET A 39 49.16 -8.78 -33.83
C MET A 39 49.95 -9.96 -34.42
N GLU A 40 49.33 -11.15 -34.48
CA GLU A 40 49.98 -12.37 -35.06
C GLU A 40 50.33 -12.22 -36.52
N ASP A 41 49.78 -11.28 -37.26
CA ASP A 41 50.11 -10.98 -38.67
C ASP A 41 51.30 -10.03 -38.85
N GLY A 42 51.90 -9.57 -37.75
CA GLY A 42 53.05 -8.66 -37.74
C GLY A 42 52.69 -7.18 -37.87
N SER A 43 51.41 -6.83 -37.84
CA SER A 43 50.95 -5.44 -37.68
C SER A 43 50.96 -5.05 -36.20
N ALA A 44 51.20 -3.77 -35.90
CA ALA A 44 51.13 -3.23 -34.56
C ALA A 44 49.91 -2.33 -34.49
N GLU A 45 49.02 -2.58 -33.54
CA GLU A 45 47.97 -1.68 -33.17
C GLU A 45 48.50 -0.74 -32.06
N VAL A 46 48.45 0.55 -32.31
CA VAL A 46 48.98 1.55 -31.39
C VAL A 46 47.77 2.32 -30.86
N ASP A 47 47.45 2.08 -29.59
CA ASP A 47 46.46 2.87 -28.88
C ASP A 47 47.14 4.11 -28.23
N PHE A 48 46.70 5.29 -28.62
CA PHE A 48 47.27 6.54 -28.16
C PHE A 48 46.65 7.01 -26.87
N ASP A 49 45.56 6.44 -26.46
CA ASP A 49 44.90 6.72 -25.17
C ASP A 49 44.10 5.51 -24.72
N PRO A 50 44.75 4.47 -24.20
CA PRO A 50 44.10 3.28 -23.72
C PRO A 50 43.17 3.54 -22.54
N GLN A 51 43.34 4.68 -21.81
CA GLN A 51 42.44 5.10 -20.78
C GLN A 51 41.12 5.67 -21.33
N ALA A 52 41.15 6.33 -22.50
CA ALA A 52 39.93 6.85 -23.13
C ALA A 52 39.01 5.72 -23.64
N GLU A 53 39.56 4.63 -24.21
CA GLU A 53 38.73 3.47 -24.57
C GLU A 53 38.18 2.75 -23.33
N ALA A 54 38.99 2.58 -22.29
CA ALA A 54 38.54 2.01 -21.02
C ALA A 54 37.43 2.87 -20.40
N MET A 55 37.55 4.19 -20.47
CA MET A 55 36.53 5.11 -19.90
C MET A 55 35.23 5.22 -20.71
N GLN A 56 35.16 4.81 -21.96
CA GLN A 56 33.93 4.82 -22.74
C GLN A 56 32.84 3.97 -22.09
N GLY A 57 33.18 2.83 -21.47
CA GLY A 57 32.24 2.03 -20.69
C GLY A 57 31.74 2.71 -19.43
N ALA A 58 32.55 3.56 -18.81
CA ALA A 58 32.18 4.30 -17.59
C ALA A 58 31.15 5.41 -17.84
N GLU A 59 30.95 5.84 -19.08
CA GLU A 59 29.91 6.82 -19.45
C GLU A 59 28.50 6.23 -19.38
N GLU A 60 28.36 4.91 -19.47
CA GLU A 60 27.07 4.27 -19.28
C GLU A 60 26.55 4.52 -17.87
N HIS A 61 25.31 5.05 -17.77
CA HIS A 61 24.75 5.46 -16.47
C HIS A 61 24.71 4.33 -15.44
N ASN A 62 24.48 3.10 -15.89
CA ASN A 62 24.35 1.91 -15.05
C ASN A 62 25.66 1.11 -14.93
N ALA A 63 26.76 1.61 -15.44
CA ALA A 63 28.06 0.94 -15.34
C ALA A 63 28.50 0.79 -13.87
N ASN A 64 29.22 -0.29 -13.58
CA ASN A 64 29.91 -0.45 -12.30
C ASN A 64 31.19 0.39 -12.32
N LEU A 65 31.18 1.53 -11.64
CA LEU A 65 32.33 2.43 -11.63
C LEU A 65 33.57 1.85 -10.94
N ALA A 66 33.38 0.86 -10.10
CA ALA A 66 34.50 0.19 -9.41
C ALA A 66 35.47 -0.51 -10.39
N GLU A 67 35.03 -0.80 -11.63
CA GLU A 67 35.91 -1.36 -12.69
C GLU A 67 36.90 -0.33 -13.24
N TYR A 68 36.66 0.95 -13.02
CA TYR A 68 37.42 2.06 -13.61
C TYR A 68 38.22 2.86 -12.58
N ILE A 69 38.24 2.45 -11.31
CA ILE A 69 38.91 3.11 -10.19
C ILE A 69 40.07 2.24 -9.73
N GLU A 70 41.21 2.85 -9.38
CA GLU A 70 42.37 2.15 -8.87
C GLU A 70 42.10 1.47 -7.51
N ASP A 71 42.66 0.30 -7.27
CA ASP A 71 42.48 -0.48 -6.03
C ASP A 71 42.83 0.34 -4.77
N GLY A 72 43.84 1.24 -4.86
CA GLY A 72 44.19 2.11 -3.75
C GLY A 72 43.11 3.11 -3.36
N GLU A 73 42.43 3.65 -4.34
CA GLU A 73 41.31 4.60 -4.12
C GLU A 73 40.04 3.87 -3.64
N LEU A 74 39.78 2.66 -4.19
CA LEU A 74 38.71 1.80 -3.71
C LEU A 74 38.89 1.44 -2.23
N ALA A 75 40.12 1.18 -1.80
CA ALA A 75 40.45 0.88 -0.40
C ALA A 75 40.19 2.09 0.53
N VAL A 76 40.44 3.32 0.07
CA VAL A 76 40.14 4.54 0.82
C VAL A 76 38.62 4.71 0.94
N ILE A 77 37.85 4.54 -0.14
CA ILE A 77 36.38 4.63 -0.12
C ILE A 77 35.81 3.57 0.82
N ALA A 78 36.33 2.36 0.79
CA ALA A 78 35.89 1.29 1.69
C ALA A 78 36.15 1.64 3.16
N SER A 79 37.34 2.16 3.48
CA SER A 79 37.70 2.59 4.82
C SER A 79 36.77 3.69 5.34
N ASP A 80 36.48 4.71 4.53
CA ASP A 80 35.58 5.82 4.92
C ASP A 80 34.15 5.32 5.19
N ILE A 81 33.69 4.30 4.44
CA ILE A 81 32.38 3.70 4.67
C ILE A 81 32.36 2.86 5.94
N LEU A 82 33.41 2.09 6.23
CA LEU A 82 33.54 1.31 7.47
C LEU A 82 33.60 2.23 8.69
N ASP A 83 34.36 3.33 8.63
CA ASP A 83 34.41 4.34 9.69
C ASP A 83 33.03 4.95 9.93
N SER A 84 32.30 5.24 8.85
CA SER A 84 30.91 5.74 8.92
C SER A 84 29.94 4.70 9.53
N PHE A 85 30.17 3.42 9.24
CA PHE A 85 29.40 2.33 9.83
C PHE A 85 29.64 2.23 11.34
N GLU A 86 30.91 2.24 11.80
CA GLU A 86 31.26 2.19 13.22
C GLU A 86 30.66 3.40 13.98
N GLU A 87 30.67 4.61 13.39
CA GLU A 87 30.04 5.79 13.97
C GLU A 87 28.53 5.62 14.11
N CYS A 88 27.85 5.10 13.07
CA CYS A 88 26.42 4.82 13.12
C CYS A 88 26.08 3.77 14.15
N GLU A 89 26.83 2.67 14.24
CA GLU A 89 26.66 1.61 15.22
C GLU A 89 26.85 2.14 16.65
N ALA A 90 27.95 2.84 16.91
CA ALA A 90 28.22 3.43 18.21
C ALA A 90 27.12 4.43 18.64
N SER A 91 26.59 5.21 17.69
CA SER A 91 25.55 6.19 17.97
C SER A 91 24.22 5.60 18.42
N ARG A 92 23.92 4.34 18.06
CA ARG A 92 22.67 3.65 18.41
C ARG A 92 22.82 2.56 19.50
N ALA A 93 24.00 2.37 20.05
CA ALA A 93 24.33 1.28 20.99
C ALA A 93 23.37 1.19 22.19
N ASP A 94 22.95 2.31 22.77
CA ASP A 94 21.99 2.34 23.89
C ASP A 94 20.60 1.82 23.45
N TRP A 95 20.16 2.17 22.24
CA TRP A 95 18.91 1.68 21.66
C TRP A 95 18.99 0.17 21.43
N GLU A 96 20.09 -0.33 20.86
CA GLU A 96 20.34 -1.77 20.64
C GLU A 96 20.36 -2.56 21.94
N SER A 97 21.12 -2.07 22.94
CA SER A 97 21.17 -2.69 24.26
C SER A 97 19.79 -2.80 24.92
N THR A 98 18.94 -1.78 24.76
CA THR A 98 17.58 -1.79 25.28
C THR A 98 16.72 -2.79 24.54
N TYR A 99 16.85 -2.86 23.22
CA TYR A 99 16.11 -3.78 22.35
C TYR A 99 16.49 -5.23 22.63
N THR A 100 17.80 -5.54 22.67
CA THR A 100 18.34 -6.87 23.00
C THR A 100 17.84 -7.38 24.36
N LYS A 101 17.95 -6.56 25.41
CA LYS A 101 17.42 -6.90 26.76
C LYS A 101 15.90 -7.04 26.80
N GLY A 102 15.22 -6.35 25.90
CA GLY A 102 13.77 -6.40 25.78
C GLY A 102 13.26 -7.67 25.11
N LEU A 103 14.02 -8.26 24.21
CA LEU A 103 13.67 -9.51 23.54
C LEU A 103 13.46 -10.66 24.54
N ASP A 104 14.27 -10.75 25.58
CA ASP A 104 14.13 -11.77 26.65
C ASP A 104 12.77 -11.70 27.36
N LEU A 105 12.10 -10.52 27.33
CA LEU A 105 10.79 -10.32 27.97
C LEU A 105 9.61 -10.87 27.16
N LEU A 106 9.85 -11.32 25.93
CA LEU A 106 8.82 -12.02 25.14
C LEU A 106 8.45 -13.38 25.72
N GLY A 107 9.42 -14.05 26.37
CA GLY A 107 9.18 -15.28 27.09
C GLY A 107 8.87 -16.49 26.19
N PHE A 108 9.29 -16.49 24.94
CA PHE A 108 9.08 -17.62 24.03
C PHE A 108 9.96 -18.83 24.34
N LYS A 109 11.06 -18.61 25.07
CA LYS A 109 11.94 -19.67 25.52
C LYS A 109 11.75 -19.90 27.01
N TYR A 110 11.67 -21.17 27.41
CA TYR A 110 11.70 -21.55 28.81
C TYR A 110 13.15 -21.47 29.33
N GLU A 111 13.37 -20.70 30.40
CA GLU A 111 14.68 -20.57 31.05
C GLU A 111 14.81 -21.55 32.19
N ASP A 112 15.84 -22.42 32.13
CA ASP A 112 16.27 -23.19 33.30
C ASP A 112 17.19 -22.34 34.19
N ARG A 113 16.69 -21.91 35.35
CA ARG A 113 17.45 -21.08 36.29
C ARG A 113 18.05 -21.87 37.41
N SER A 114 19.32 -21.59 37.70
CA SER A 114 20.06 -22.13 38.85
C SER A 114 20.14 -21.16 40.03
N GLU A 115 19.78 -19.89 39.82
CA GLU A 115 19.78 -18.84 40.84
C GLU A 115 18.36 -18.34 41.11
N PRO A 116 17.98 -18.07 42.39
CA PRO A 116 18.73 -18.13 43.63
C PRO A 116 18.94 -19.57 44.19
N PHE A 117 18.31 -20.57 43.58
CA PHE A 117 18.50 -21.98 43.90
C PHE A 117 18.26 -22.83 42.65
N GLN A 118 18.83 -24.02 42.63
CA GLN A 118 18.66 -24.93 41.49
C GLN A 118 17.21 -25.35 41.32
N GLY A 119 16.65 -25.11 40.12
CA GLY A 119 15.23 -25.32 39.83
C GLY A 119 14.32 -24.13 40.16
N ALA A 120 14.92 -22.94 40.33
CA ALA A 120 14.17 -21.67 40.41
C ALA A 120 13.32 -21.43 39.15
N SER A 121 12.20 -20.74 39.32
CA SER A 121 11.26 -20.50 38.20
C SER A 121 11.86 -19.65 37.11
N GLY A 122 11.84 -20.15 35.87
CA GLY A 122 12.18 -19.45 34.62
C GLY A 122 10.97 -18.79 33.94
N ALA A 123 9.80 -18.77 34.59
CA ALA A 123 8.58 -18.23 33.98
C ALA A 123 8.72 -16.73 33.64
N THR A 124 8.28 -16.32 32.49
CA THR A 124 8.19 -14.92 32.05
C THR A 124 6.72 -14.54 31.90
N HIS A 125 6.36 -13.35 32.40
CA HIS A 125 5.00 -12.85 32.29
C HIS A 125 4.77 -12.33 30.87
N PRO A 126 3.74 -12.81 30.12
CA PRO A 126 3.61 -12.57 28.67
C PRO A 126 3.01 -11.21 28.28
N VAL A 127 3.04 -10.17 29.16
CA VAL A 127 2.43 -8.85 28.88
C VAL A 127 2.93 -8.24 27.57
N LEU A 128 4.24 -8.33 27.31
CA LEU A 128 4.85 -7.79 26.10
C LEU A 128 4.43 -8.60 24.86
N ALA A 129 4.50 -9.93 24.95
CA ALA A 129 4.12 -10.81 23.86
C ALA A 129 2.63 -10.66 23.49
N GLU A 130 1.76 -10.54 24.51
CA GLU A 130 0.33 -10.27 24.30
C GLU A 130 0.11 -8.96 23.55
N ALA A 131 0.79 -7.89 23.96
CA ALA A 131 0.69 -6.58 23.32
C ALA A 131 1.13 -6.60 21.85
N VAL A 132 2.25 -7.24 21.56
CA VAL A 132 2.81 -7.36 20.21
C VAL A 132 1.89 -8.16 19.29
N THR A 133 1.45 -9.33 19.74
CA THR A 133 0.59 -10.21 18.94
C THR A 133 -0.78 -9.61 18.68
N GLN A 134 -1.35 -8.89 19.64
CA GLN A 134 -2.61 -8.18 19.42
C GLN A 134 -2.47 -7.04 18.42
N PHE A 135 -1.40 -6.26 18.50
CA PHE A 135 -1.12 -5.22 17.51
C PHE A 135 -0.98 -5.80 16.12
N GLN A 136 -0.14 -6.84 15.95
CA GLN A 136 0.05 -7.52 14.67
C GLN A 136 -1.28 -8.01 14.07
N ALA A 137 -2.07 -8.74 14.85
CA ALA A 137 -3.33 -9.31 14.38
C ALA A 137 -4.34 -8.24 13.91
N LEU A 138 -4.39 -7.11 14.60
CA LEU A 138 -5.27 -6.01 14.25
C LEU A 138 -4.75 -5.24 13.04
N ALA A 139 -3.47 -4.87 13.04
CA ALA A 139 -2.86 -4.12 11.96
C ALA A 139 -2.88 -4.91 10.64
N TYR A 140 -2.55 -6.21 10.70
CA TYR A 140 -2.57 -7.08 9.52
C TYR A 140 -3.94 -7.13 8.85
N LYS A 141 -4.99 -7.36 9.64
CA LYS A 141 -6.36 -7.41 9.12
C LYS A 141 -6.80 -6.11 8.45
N GLU A 142 -6.35 -4.95 8.96
CA GLU A 142 -6.75 -3.66 8.43
C GLU A 142 -5.92 -3.19 7.25
N LEU A 143 -4.62 -3.43 7.29
CA LEU A 143 -3.69 -2.94 6.28
C LEU A 143 -3.61 -3.85 5.05
N MET A 144 -3.94 -5.15 5.22
CA MET A 144 -3.93 -6.16 4.16
C MET A 144 -5.34 -6.73 3.93
N PRO A 145 -6.28 -5.96 3.37
CA PRO A 145 -7.59 -6.49 3.01
C PRO A 145 -7.50 -7.47 1.84
N ALA A 146 -8.47 -8.37 1.74
CA ALA A 146 -8.49 -9.44 0.72
C ALA A 146 -8.50 -8.93 -0.73
N ASP A 147 -8.97 -7.69 -0.97
CA ASP A 147 -8.98 -7.06 -2.29
C ASP A 147 -7.66 -6.34 -2.64
N GLY A 148 -6.68 -6.45 -1.75
CA GLY A 148 -5.38 -5.80 -1.85
C GLY A 148 -5.29 -4.45 -1.13
N PRO A 149 -4.07 -4.03 -0.76
CA PRO A 149 -3.84 -2.86 0.08
C PRO A 149 -3.90 -1.52 -0.65
N VAL A 150 -4.02 -1.51 -1.99
CA VAL A 150 -3.89 -0.30 -2.81
C VAL A 150 -5.25 0.25 -3.24
N ARG A 151 -5.42 1.55 -3.06
CA ARG A 151 -6.48 2.39 -3.60
C ARG A 151 -5.87 3.54 -4.39
N THR A 152 -6.57 4.04 -5.39
CA THR A 152 -6.16 5.20 -6.18
C THR A 152 -7.08 6.39 -5.93
N GLN A 153 -6.51 7.59 -5.94
CA GLN A 153 -7.23 8.85 -5.84
C GLN A 153 -6.81 9.77 -6.98
N ILE A 154 -7.78 10.36 -7.67
CA ILE A 154 -7.51 11.29 -8.76
C ILE A 154 -7.28 12.69 -8.18
N ILE A 155 -6.13 13.31 -8.56
CA ILE A 155 -5.82 14.68 -8.20
C ILE A 155 -6.28 15.59 -9.34
N GLY A 156 -7.24 16.48 -9.09
CA GLY A 156 -7.80 17.42 -10.05
C GLY A 156 -9.18 17.04 -10.57
N LEU A 157 -9.49 17.43 -11.82
CA LEU A 157 -10.80 17.15 -12.42
C LEU A 157 -10.93 15.67 -12.83
N GLU A 158 -12.02 15.06 -12.40
CA GLU A 158 -12.38 13.70 -12.80
C GLU A 158 -12.91 13.69 -14.24
N SER A 159 -12.28 12.91 -15.09
CA SER A 159 -12.80 12.53 -16.41
C SER A 159 -13.01 11.02 -16.47
N SER A 160 -13.90 10.54 -17.34
CA SER A 160 -14.14 9.10 -17.48
C SER A 160 -12.87 8.33 -17.86
N GLU A 161 -11.98 8.95 -18.63
CA GLU A 161 -10.70 8.39 -19.03
C GLU A 161 -9.76 8.23 -17.82
N LYS A 162 -9.66 9.27 -16.97
CA LYS A 162 -8.86 9.22 -15.74
C LYS A 162 -9.38 8.23 -14.73
N VAL A 163 -10.71 8.08 -14.63
CA VAL A 163 -11.32 7.06 -13.76
C VAL A 163 -10.94 5.66 -14.23
N ALA A 164 -11.00 5.41 -15.55
CA ALA A 164 -10.57 4.14 -16.11
C ALA A 164 -9.06 3.88 -15.92
N GLN A 165 -8.24 4.92 -16.08
CA GLN A 165 -6.79 4.88 -15.82
C GLN A 165 -6.49 4.56 -14.34
N ALA A 166 -7.12 5.26 -13.40
CA ALA A 166 -6.98 5.01 -11.97
C ALA A 166 -7.40 3.58 -11.58
N HIS A 167 -8.45 3.07 -12.22
CA HIS A 167 -8.89 1.69 -12.01
C HIS A 167 -7.85 0.67 -12.52
N ARG A 168 -7.24 0.88 -13.70
CA ARG A 168 -6.15 0.02 -14.20
C ARG A 168 -4.94 0.03 -13.27
N VAL A 169 -4.51 1.21 -12.82
CA VAL A 169 -3.39 1.35 -11.87
C VAL A 169 -3.69 0.61 -10.57
N LYS A 170 -4.89 0.79 -9.98
CA LYS A 170 -5.31 0.07 -8.78
C LYS A 170 -5.23 -1.45 -8.97
N GLN A 171 -5.82 -1.96 -10.06
CA GLN A 171 -5.83 -3.40 -10.33
C GLN A 171 -4.42 -3.95 -10.52
N PHE A 172 -3.59 -3.25 -11.27
CA PHE A 172 -2.21 -3.66 -11.51
C PHE A 172 -1.37 -3.68 -10.23
N MET A 173 -1.44 -2.62 -9.43
CA MET A 173 -0.70 -2.54 -8.17
C MET A 173 -1.11 -3.67 -7.21
N ASN A 174 -2.40 -3.92 -7.06
CA ASN A 174 -2.87 -5.03 -6.23
C ASN A 174 -2.47 -6.40 -6.80
N TYR A 175 -2.49 -6.57 -8.12
CA TYR A 175 -1.97 -7.79 -8.77
C TYR A 175 -0.48 -7.98 -8.47
N GLN A 176 0.33 -6.93 -8.59
CA GLN A 176 1.77 -7.01 -8.29
C GLN A 176 2.02 -7.43 -6.84
N LEU A 177 1.36 -6.78 -5.88
CA LEU A 177 1.57 -7.02 -4.45
C LEU A 177 1.03 -8.37 -3.96
N MET A 178 -0.15 -8.79 -4.46
CA MET A 178 -0.85 -9.97 -3.92
C MET A 178 -0.59 -11.26 -4.70
N VAL A 179 -0.18 -11.15 -5.97
CA VAL A 179 -0.04 -12.33 -6.85
C VAL A 179 1.40 -12.51 -7.34
N ASN A 180 2.04 -11.44 -7.82
CA ASN A 180 3.37 -11.52 -8.41
C ASN A 180 4.47 -11.52 -7.35
N MET A 181 4.38 -10.66 -6.34
CA MET A 181 5.30 -10.58 -5.19
C MET A 181 4.83 -11.51 -4.07
N LYS A 182 5.09 -12.81 -4.21
CA LYS A 182 4.65 -13.84 -3.23
C LYS A 182 5.22 -13.63 -1.84
N GLU A 183 6.38 -12.99 -1.75
CA GLU A 183 7.08 -12.64 -0.52
C GLU A 183 6.45 -11.45 0.22
N TYR A 184 5.66 -10.62 -0.47
CA TYR A 184 5.17 -9.36 0.08
C TYR A 184 4.31 -9.54 1.34
N GLU A 185 3.34 -10.45 1.28
CA GLU A 185 2.41 -10.71 2.39
C GLU A 185 3.09 -11.31 3.62
N PRO A 186 3.93 -12.39 3.52
CA PRO A 186 4.66 -12.94 4.65
C PRO A 186 5.65 -11.94 5.27
N GLU A 187 6.38 -11.18 4.45
CA GLU A 187 7.34 -10.18 4.93
C GLU A 187 6.62 -9.00 5.61
N PHE A 188 5.45 -8.61 5.10
CA PHE A 188 4.64 -7.57 5.72
C PHE A 188 4.11 -8.02 7.09
N ASP A 189 3.67 -9.27 7.23
CA ASP A 189 3.26 -9.85 8.51
C ASP A 189 4.43 -9.89 9.51
N GLN A 190 5.61 -10.31 9.06
CA GLN A 190 6.83 -10.28 9.87
C GLN A 190 7.22 -8.85 10.28
N MET A 191 7.09 -7.88 9.36
CA MET A 191 7.31 -6.46 9.67
C MET A 191 6.36 -5.96 10.75
N LEU A 192 5.07 -6.33 10.68
CA LEU A 192 4.07 -5.95 11.68
C LEU A 192 4.33 -6.55 13.06
N PHE A 193 5.01 -7.68 13.13
CA PHE A 193 5.47 -8.25 14.41
C PHE A 193 6.69 -7.50 14.97
N ASN A 194 7.66 -7.16 14.10
CA ASN A 194 8.90 -6.50 14.52
C ASN A 194 8.69 -5.01 14.84
N LEU A 195 7.82 -4.32 14.13
CA LEU A 195 7.58 -2.87 14.29
C LEU A 195 7.22 -2.47 15.73
N PRO A 196 6.26 -3.12 16.42
CA PRO A 196 5.97 -2.79 17.81
C PRO A 196 7.11 -3.18 18.78
N LEU A 197 7.99 -4.10 18.43
CA LEU A 197 9.13 -4.48 19.27
C LEU A 197 10.23 -3.44 19.22
N SER A 198 10.81 -3.24 18.04
CA SER A 198 11.95 -2.35 17.83
C SER A 198 11.58 -0.87 17.81
N GLY A 199 10.34 -0.56 17.40
CA GLY A 199 9.84 0.80 17.19
C GLY A 199 10.13 1.37 15.82
N SER A 200 11.01 0.74 15.05
CA SER A 200 11.37 1.09 13.68
C SER A 200 11.50 -0.17 12.85
N THR A 201 11.05 -0.10 11.61
CA THR A 201 11.29 -1.10 10.57
C THR A 201 11.37 -0.40 9.23
N PHE A 202 11.97 -1.05 8.26
CA PHE A 202 12.16 -0.47 6.94
C PHE A 202 11.66 -1.40 5.87
N LYS A 203 11.35 -0.85 4.70
CA LYS A 203 11.20 -1.58 3.46
C LYS A 203 12.11 -1.02 2.41
N LYS A 204 12.75 -1.89 1.64
CA LYS A 204 13.60 -1.55 0.49
C LYS A 204 12.85 -1.87 -0.78
N ILE A 205 12.67 -0.87 -1.64
CA ILE A 205 11.97 -0.99 -2.91
C ILE A 205 12.99 -0.83 -4.04
N TYR A 206 13.10 -1.83 -4.91
CA TYR A 206 14.01 -1.80 -6.04
C TYR A 206 13.56 -2.76 -7.15
N TYR A 207 14.17 -2.63 -8.31
CA TYR A 207 14.01 -3.59 -9.39
C TYR A 207 15.10 -4.66 -9.28
N ASP A 208 14.70 -5.90 -9.15
CA ASP A 208 15.62 -7.03 -9.11
C ASP A 208 15.84 -7.56 -10.52
N ALA A 209 17.05 -7.36 -11.03
CA ALA A 209 17.40 -7.75 -12.40
C ALA A 209 17.42 -9.27 -12.59
N LEU A 210 17.75 -10.04 -11.54
CA LEU A 210 17.78 -11.50 -11.59
C LEU A 210 16.36 -12.08 -11.60
N LEU A 211 15.44 -11.49 -10.81
CA LEU A 211 14.04 -11.86 -10.80
C LEU A 211 13.25 -11.24 -11.95
N GLY A 212 13.78 -10.20 -12.61
CA GLY A 212 13.13 -9.48 -13.70
C GLY A 212 11.84 -8.72 -13.27
N ARG A 213 11.72 -8.33 -12.01
CA ARG A 213 10.57 -7.62 -11.46
C ARG A 213 10.93 -6.70 -10.31
N SER A 214 10.05 -5.75 -10.03
CA SER A 214 10.16 -4.93 -8.82
C SER A 214 9.87 -5.75 -7.58
N VAL A 215 10.56 -5.45 -6.49
CA VAL A 215 10.40 -6.09 -5.19
C VAL A 215 10.29 -5.03 -4.09
N SER A 216 9.61 -5.37 -3.00
CA SER A 216 9.53 -4.58 -1.78
C SER A 216 9.86 -5.49 -0.62
N LYS A 217 11.12 -5.46 -0.15
CA LYS A 217 11.65 -6.34 0.89
C LYS A 217 11.60 -5.69 2.26
N PHE A 218 11.27 -6.47 3.27
CA PHE A 218 11.37 -6.08 4.67
C PHE A 218 12.83 -6.02 5.10
N VAL A 219 13.20 -4.91 5.75
CA VAL A 219 14.52 -4.72 6.35
C VAL A 219 14.30 -4.40 7.84
N PRO A 220 14.77 -5.26 8.74
CA PRO A 220 14.68 -5.02 10.18
C PRO A 220 15.58 -3.84 10.60
N ALA A 221 15.29 -3.27 11.75
CA ALA A 221 15.97 -2.05 12.20
C ALA A 221 17.46 -2.28 12.50
N GLU A 222 17.82 -3.48 12.86
CA GLU A 222 19.21 -3.88 13.11
C GLU A 222 20.06 -3.90 11.84
N ASP A 223 19.49 -4.16 10.69
CA ASP A 223 20.21 -4.28 9.42
C ASP A 223 20.34 -2.97 8.65
N LEU A 224 19.72 -1.87 9.12
CA LEU A 224 19.85 -0.55 8.51
C LEU A 224 20.48 0.44 9.47
N TYR A 225 21.66 0.95 9.11
CA TYR A 225 22.46 1.88 9.89
C TYR A 225 22.34 3.28 9.32
N VAL A 226 21.91 4.20 10.18
CA VAL A 226 21.71 5.62 9.84
C VAL A 226 22.19 6.42 11.06
N PRO A 227 22.86 7.56 10.87
CA PRO A 227 23.29 8.41 11.98
C PRO A 227 22.10 8.75 12.90
N TYR A 228 22.26 8.56 14.21
CA TYR A 228 21.17 8.76 15.17
C TYR A 228 20.64 10.19 15.18
N THR A 229 21.45 11.15 14.77
CA THR A 229 21.10 12.57 14.66
C THR A 229 20.22 12.90 13.46
N ALA A 230 20.10 12.01 12.49
CA ALA A 230 19.23 12.20 11.31
C ALA A 230 17.76 12.32 11.70
N THR A 231 17.02 13.19 11.03
CA THR A 231 15.58 13.38 11.25
C THR A 231 14.74 12.43 10.39
N SER A 232 15.15 12.24 9.14
CA SER A 232 14.48 11.36 8.17
C SER A 232 15.51 10.68 7.27
N LEU A 233 15.06 9.70 6.47
CA LEU A 233 15.89 9.10 5.42
C LEU A 233 16.27 10.10 4.32
N ASP A 234 15.42 11.08 4.06
CA ASP A 234 15.63 12.07 2.99
C ASP A 234 16.72 13.09 3.35
N ASP A 235 16.96 13.30 4.66
CA ASP A 235 17.84 14.33 5.21
C ASP A 235 19.23 13.78 5.59
N THR A 236 19.45 12.49 5.45
CA THR A 236 20.74 11.86 5.77
C THR A 236 21.61 11.69 4.54
N GLU A 237 22.89 11.95 4.68
CA GLU A 237 23.89 11.72 3.63
C GLU A 237 24.34 10.26 3.54
N THR A 238 24.20 9.51 4.64
CA THR A 238 24.69 8.14 4.76
C THR A 238 23.59 7.20 5.21
N ILE A 239 23.35 6.13 4.45
CA ILE A 239 22.48 5.01 4.80
C ILE A 239 23.25 3.73 4.47
N ILE A 240 23.51 2.87 5.45
CA ILE A 240 24.22 1.61 5.24
C ILE A 240 23.28 0.46 5.54
N HIS A 241 23.05 -0.38 4.56
CA HIS A 241 22.23 -1.57 4.64
C HIS A 241 23.14 -2.82 4.74
N HIS A 242 23.09 -3.50 5.85
CA HIS A 242 23.76 -4.77 6.06
C HIS A 242 22.95 -5.89 5.43
N ILE A 243 23.51 -6.56 4.44
CA ILE A 243 22.85 -7.61 3.65
C ILE A 243 23.58 -8.93 3.90
N LYS A 244 22.79 -9.97 4.15
CA LYS A 244 23.27 -11.34 4.26
C LYS A 244 23.07 -12.02 2.91
N MET A 245 24.16 -12.37 2.24
CA MET A 245 24.11 -13.06 0.95
C MET A 245 24.86 -14.37 1.03
N THR A 246 24.33 -15.39 0.35
CA THR A 246 25.09 -16.62 0.21
C THR A 246 26.26 -16.40 -0.75
N VAL A 247 27.37 -17.14 -0.56
CA VAL A 247 28.52 -17.12 -1.48
C VAL A 247 28.07 -17.38 -2.92
N ASN A 248 27.07 -18.26 -3.10
CA ASN A 248 26.49 -18.52 -4.42
C ASN A 248 25.77 -17.31 -5.03
N ASP A 249 25.02 -16.55 -4.22
CA ASP A 249 24.32 -15.35 -4.70
C ASP A 249 25.32 -14.26 -5.12
N VAL A 250 26.40 -14.09 -4.35
CA VAL A 250 27.48 -13.15 -4.71
C VAL A 250 28.11 -13.55 -6.03
N ARG A 251 28.43 -14.86 -6.23
CA ARG A 251 28.96 -15.37 -7.51
C ARG A 251 27.99 -15.18 -8.68
N GLN A 252 26.65 -15.29 -8.44
CA GLN A 252 25.65 -15.00 -9.47
C GLN A 252 25.68 -13.53 -9.89
N HIS A 253 25.86 -12.62 -8.94
CA HIS A 253 25.98 -11.18 -9.22
C HIS A 253 27.29 -10.85 -9.94
N GLN A 254 28.39 -11.53 -9.62
CA GLN A 254 29.67 -11.41 -10.35
C GLN A 254 29.52 -11.89 -11.80
N LEU A 255 28.93 -13.06 -12.00
CA LEU A 255 28.71 -13.62 -13.35
C LEU A 255 27.72 -12.78 -14.19
N ALA A 256 26.81 -12.07 -13.53
CA ALA A 256 25.88 -11.15 -14.18
C ALA A 256 26.50 -9.76 -14.48
N GLY A 257 27.78 -9.54 -14.11
CA GLY A 257 28.45 -8.24 -14.30
C GLY A 257 27.92 -7.13 -13.40
N ILE A 258 27.24 -7.48 -12.29
CA ILE A 258 26.73 -6.50 -11.31
C ILE A 258 27.80 -6.18 -10.29
N TYR A 259 28.62 -7.18 -9.90
CA TYR A 259 29.72 -7.09 -8.96
C TYR A 259 31.06 -7.38 -9.68
N LEU A 260 32.12 -6.79 -9.17
CA LEU A 260 33.48 -7.12 -9.59
C LEU A 260 33.79 -8.60 -9.37
N ASP A 261 34.56 -9.19 -10.27
CA ASP A 261 35.01 -10.57 -10.15
C ASP A 261 36.19 -10.64 -9.17
N THR A 262 35.91 -10.54 -7.89
CA THR A 262 36.88 -10.68 -6.81
C THR A 262 36.92 -12.12 -6.34
N PRO A 263 38.11 -12.62 -5.90
CA PRO A 263 38.23 -13.97 -5.36
C PRO A 263 37.29 -14.15 -4.15
N MET A 264 36.50 -15.21 -4.16
CA MET A 264 35.65 -15.57 -3.05
C MET A 264 36.21 -16.82 -2.37
N ASP A 265 36.37 -16.75 -1.07
CA ASP A 265 36.61 -17.96 -0.27
C ASP A 265 35.36 -18.84 -0.29
N ASP A 266 35.54 -20.16 -0.27
CA ASP A 266 34.41 -21.11 -0.26
C ASP A 266 33.63 -21.08 1.05
N GLU A 267 34.18 -20.50 2.10
CA GLU A 267 33.55 -20.29 3.40
C GLU A 267 33.30 -18.80 3.58
N GLY A 268 32.02 -18.40 3.70
CA GLY A 268 31.63 -17.04 4.04
C GLY A 268 31.91 -16.70 5.50
N VAL A 269 32.30 -15.47 5.78
CA VAL A 269 32.42 -14.97 7.15
C VAL A 269 31.21 -14.09 7.43
N TYR A 270 30.47 -14.48 8.47
CA TYR A 270 29.31 -13.74 8.93
C TYR A 270 29.43 -13.43 10.41
N ASN A 271 29.48 -12.15 10.75
CA ASN A 271 29.50 -11.66 12.12
C ASN A 271 28.08 -11.32 12.56
N LYS A 272 27.57 -12.06 13.55
CA LYS A 272 26.24 -11.77 14.13
C LYS A 272 26.33 -10.55 15.05
N ASN A 273 25.35 -9.66 14.95
CA ASN A 273 25.18 -8.60 15.92
C ASN A 273 24.50 -9.12 17.21
N ASP A 274 24.58 -8.35 18.29
CA ASP A 274 24.02 -8.69 19.61
C ASP A 274 22.50 -8.99 19.55
N ILE A 275 21.78 -8.32 18.66
CA ILE A 275 20.33 -8.50 18.50
C ILE A 275 20.03 -9.84 17.84
N GLU A 276 20.81 -10.24 16.84
CA GLU A 276 20.66 -11.52 16.16
C GLU A 276 20.98 -12.68 17.10
N GLU A 277 22.06 -12.56 17.87
CA GLU A 277 22.38 -13.54 18.91
C GLU A 277 21.24 -13.69 19.92
N ALA A 278 20.62 -12.58 20.33
CA ALA A 278 19.48 -12.61 21.21
C ALA A 278 18.25 -13.28 20.56
N LYS A 279 18.00 -13.02 19.28
CA LYS A 279 16.91 -13.66 18.51
C LYS A 279 17.14 -15.17 18.34
N ASP A 280 18.36 -15.58 18.01
CA ASP A 280 18.76 -16.98 17.89
C ASP A 280 18.61 -17.70 19.24
N LYS A 281 19.09 -17.08 20.31
CA LYS A 281 18.93 -17.59 21.66
C LYS A 281 17.46 -17.76 22.05
N MET A 282 16.60 -16.84 21.67
CA MET A 282 15.16 -16.92 21.92
C MET A 282 14.45 -17.99 21.09
N SER A 283 14.77 -18.11 19.83
CA SER A 283 14.20 -19.12 18.93
C SER A 283 14.75 -20.51 19.22
N GLY A 284 15.87 -20.60 19.92
CA GLY A 284 16.57 -21.87 20.18
C GLY A 284 17.24 -22.46 18.92
N ILE A 285 17.45 -21.65 17.92
CA ILE A 285 18.09 -22.00 16.66
C ILE A 285 19.42 -21.27 16.61
N ASP A 286 20.49 -22.01 16.33
CA ASP A 286 21.79 -21.40 16.04
C ASP A 286 21.94 -21.33 14.55
N THR A 287 21.80 -20.13 13.97
CA THR A 287 21.93 -19.88 12.56
C THR A 287 23.39 -19.72 12.17
N MET A 288 24.24 -20.71 12.49
CA MET A 288 25.59 -20.78 11.92
C MET A 288 25.50 -21.29 10.49
N SER A 289 25.78 -20.43 9.50
CA SER A 289 25.98 -20.82 8.11
C SER A 289 27.36 -20.38 7.66
N ASN A 290 28.22 -21.33 7.34
CA ASN A 290 29.54 -21.07 6.77
C ASN A 290 29.48 -20.57 5.30
N ASP A 291 28.26 -20.52 4.74
CA ASP A 291 28.04 -20.16 3.33
C ASP A 291 27.48 -18.73 3.16
N VAL A 292 27.45 -17.94 4.22
CA VAL A 292 26.87 -16.58 4.22
C VAL A 292 27.97 -15.54 4.40
N CYS A 293 27.94 -14.52 3.55
CA CYS A 293 28.79 -13.35 3.61
C CYS A 293 28.02 -12.14 4.09
N SER A 294 28.64 -11.31 4.91
CA SER A 294 28.19 -9.96 5.26
C SER A 294 28.57 -8.97 4.16
N ILE A 295 27.57 -8.28 3.63
CA ILE A 295 27.76 -7.28 2.59
C ILE A 295 27.12 -5.98 3.04
N PHE A 296 27.86 -4.88 2.95
CA PHE A 296 27.34 -3.54 3.15
C PHE A 296 26.97 -2.91 1.82
N GLU A 297 25.74 -2.39 1.73
CA GLU A 297 25.31 -1.53 0.65
C GLU A 297 25.13 -0.12 1.24
N ALA A 298 26.10 0.74 0.96
CA ALA A 298 26.15 2.11 1.45
C ALA A 298 25.61 3.09 0.41
N HIS A 299 24.56 3.82 0.74
CA HIS A 299 24.06 4.97 -0.01
C HIS A 299 24.70 6.21 0.56
N VAL A 300 25.67 6.76 -0.12
CA VAL A 300 26.55 7.83 0.38
C VAL A 300 26.76 8.92 -0.67
N HIS A 301 27.14 10.11 -0.20
CA HIS A 301 27.59 11.17 -1.09
C HIS A 301 29.10 11.19 -1.14
N LEU A 302 29.67 10.95 -2.32
CA LEU A 302 31.11 10.86 -2.53
C LEU A 302 31.54 11.79 -3.67
N GLU A 303 32.79 12.24 -3.60
CA GLU A 303 33.55 12.76 -4.72
C GLU A 303 34.51 11.66 -5.14
N ILE A 304 34.25 11.09 -6.31
CA ILE A 304 35.04 9.93 -6.81
C ILE A 304 36.09 10.47 -7.78
N PRO A 305 37.38 10.14 -7.61
CA PRO A 305 38.42 10.51 -8.54
C PRO A 305 38.12 10.08 -9.98
N GLY A 306 38.28 10.98 -10.94
CA GLY A 306 37.94 10.75 -12.35
C GLY A 306 36.47 10.92 -12.72
N PHE A 307 35.56 11.14 -11.74
CA PHE A 307 34.12 11.36 -11.92
C PHE A 307 33.62 12.61 -11.17
N GLU A 308 34.55 13.54 -10.88
CA GLU A 308 34.25 14.78 -10.18
C GLU A 308 33.33 15.69 -11.01
N ASP A 309 32.64 16.59 -10.32
CA ASP A 309 31.91 17.67 -10.99
C ASP A 309 32.89 18.76 -11.37
N ILE A 310 33.06 19.00 -12.67
CA ILE A 310 34.00 19.96 -13.19
C ILE A 310 33.24 21.24 -13.58
N ASP A 311 33.69 22.40 -13.05
CA ASP A 311 33.15 23.69 -13.48
C ASP A 311 33.60 23.97 -14.93
N PRO A 312 32.66 24.09 -15.89
CA PRO A 312 32.98 24.33 -17.30
C PRO A 312 33.75 25.63 -17.56
N ASN A 313 33.82 26.55 -16.59
CA ASN A 313 34.54 27.85 -16.74
C ASN A 313 35.96 27.78 -16.20
N THR A 314 36.22 27.03 -15.12
CA THR A 314 37.54 26.98 -14.45
C THR A 314 38.29 25.69 -14.75
N ASN A 315 37.61 24.68 -15.24
CA ASN A 315 38.12 23.32 -15.44
C ASN A 315 38.70 22.67 -14.16
N GLU A 316 38.22 23.15 -12.99
CA GLU A 316 38.60 22.61 -11.70
C GLU A 316 37.41 21.86 -11.08
N SER A 317 37.68 20.86 -10.21
CA SER A 317 36.63 20.17 -9.43
C SER A 317 35.85 21.20 -8.59
N THR A 318 34.52 21.12 -8.61
CA THR A 318 33.64 21.93 -7.78
C THR A 318 33.63 21.50 -6.32
N GLY A 319 34.17 20.32 -6.00
CA GLY A 319 34.11 19.69 -4.66
C GLY A 319 32.70 19.26 -4.24
N VAL A 320 31.77 19.16 -5.18
CA VAL A 320 30.41 18.72 -4.91
C VAL A 320 30.36 17.19 -4.88
N LYS A 321 29.90 16.64 -3.77
CA LYS A 321 29.72 15.20 -3.61
C LYS A 321 28.40 14.76 -4.23
N PHE A 322 28.43 13.73 -5.07
CA PHE A 322 27.25 13.13 -5.68
C PHE A 322 26.80 11.88 -4.94
N PRO A 323 25.50 11.51 -5.03
CA PRO A 323 24.99 10.29 -4.40
C PRO A 323 25.40 9.05 -5.20
N TYR A 324 26.03 8.10 -4.51
CA TYR A 324 26.42 6.79 -5.04
C TYR A 324 25.90 5.67 -4.15
N ILE A 325 25.80 4.46 -4.71
CA ILE A 325 25.57 3.23 -3.97
C ILE A 325 26.85 2.42 -4.08
N VAL A 326 27.53 2.25 -2.96
CA VAL A 326 28.75 1.45 -2.85
C VAL A 326 28.42 0.14 -2.15
N THR A 327 28.76 -0.98 -2.80
CA THR A 327 28.60 -2.31 -2.21
C THR A 327 29.99 -2.88 -1.91
N LEU A 328 30.19 -3.29 -0.67
CA LEU A 328 31.48 -3.86 -0.21
C LEU A 328 31.25 -5.05 0.72
N LYS A 329 32.27 -5.91 0.83
CA LYS A 329 32.30 -6.97 1.84
C LYS A 329 32.75 -6.41 3.17
N GLU A 330 32.11 -6.84 4.27
CA GLU A 330 32.46 -6.40 5.63
C GLU A 330 33.86 -6.92 6.03
N ASP A 331 34.15 -8.18 5.77
CA ASP A 331 35.35 -8.89 6.26
C ASP A 331 36.66 -8.46 5.59
N THR A 332 36.64 -8.26 4.28
CA THR A 332 37.83 -7.92 3.49
C THR A 332 37.91 -6.45 3.09
N ALA A 333 36.85 -5.68 3.35
CA ALA A 333 36.71 -4.29 2.89
C ALA A 333 36.84 -4.15 1.35
N GLU A 334 36.61 -5.24 0.59
CA GLU A 334 36.65 -5.21 -0.86
C GLU A 334 35.37 -4.57 -1.43
N VAL A 335 35.56 -3.57 -2.29
CA VAL A 335 34.46 -2.95 -3.02
C VAL A 335 34.01 -3.86 -4.16
N LEU A 336 32.74 -4.24 -4.18
CA LEU A 336 32.14 -5.07 -5.21
C LEU A 336 31.50 -4.25 -6.33
N SER A 337 30.88 -3.12 -5.99
CA SER A 337 30.29 -2.24 -6.99
C SER A 337 30.14 -0.82 -6.51
N ILE A 338 30.26 0.14 -7.44
CA ILE A 338 29.91 1.54 -7.23
C ILE A 338 28.94 1.96 -8.34
N LYS A 339 27.72 2.35 -7.97
CA LYS A 339 26.67 2.74 -8.91
C LYS A 339 26.20 4.16 -8.63
N ARG A 340 25.85 4.89 -9.70
CA ARG A 340 25.24 6.22 -9.60
C ARG A 340 23.84 6.11 -9.01
N ASN A 341 23.55 6.92 -8.00
CA ASN A 341 22.26 6.91 -7.31
C ASN A 341 21.38 8.12 -7.69
N TRP A 342 21.23 8.36 -8.99
CA TRP A 342 20.31 9.39 -9.54
C TRP A 342 19.73 8.93 -10.87
N LYS A 343 18.70 9.60 -11.36
CA LYS A 343 18.12 9.29 -12.67
C LYS A 343 18.96 9.90 -13.79
N GLN A 344 19.19 9.14 -14.85
CA GLN A 344 19.94 9.63 -16.03
C GLN A 344 19.35 10.93 -16.62
N SER A 345 18.02 11.13 -16.51
CA SER A 345 17.35 12.33 -17.01
C SER A 345 17.42 13.54 -16.06
N ASP A 346 17.95 13.37 -14.85
CA ASP A 346 17.99 14.43 -13.83
C ASP A 346 19.31 15.18 -13.87
N MET A 347 19.28 16.43 -14.37
CA MET A 347 20.45 17.31 -14.39
C MET A 347 20.93 17.73 -12.99
N THR A 348 20.07 17.64 -11.98
CA THR A 348 20.41 18.03 -10.61
C THR A 348 21.08 16.90 -9.84
N LYS A 349 21.16 15.70 -10.43
CA LYS A 349 21.73 14.48 -9.83
C LYS A 349 21.20 14.22 -8.42
N LYS A 350 19.87 14.40 -8.23
CA LYS A 350 19.22 14.18 -6.94
C LYS A 350 19.22 12.70 -6.60
N ARG A 351 19.55 12.37 -5.33
CA ARG A 351 19.52 11.00 -4.82
C ARG A 351 18.17 10.34 -5.06
N GLN A 352 18.18 9.09 -5.52
CA GLN A 352 17.00 8.22 -5.55
C GLN A 352 16.84 7.53 -4.19
N ASP A 353 15.58 7.45 -3.75
CA ASP A 353 15.23 6.83 -2.49
C ASP A 353 14.81 5.38 -2.74
N TYR A 354 15.31 4.47 -1.93
CA TYR A 354 14.99 3.04 -1.99
C TYR A 354 14.32 2.54 -0.71
N PHE A 355 14.47 3.26 0.39
CA PHE A 355 14.03 2.84 1.70
C PHE A 355 12.83 3.64 2.18
N VAL A 356 11.90 2.95 2.82
CA VAL A 356 10.76 3.55 3.51
C VAL A 356 10.83 3.20 4.98
N HIS A 357 10.75 4.21 5.84
CA HIS A 357 10.80 4.06 7.29
C HIS A 357 9.40 3.95 7.88
N PHE A 358 9.11 2.82 8.50
CA PHE A 358 7.91 2.59 9.31
C PHE A 358 8.23 2.83 10.78
N LYS A 359 7.57 3.82 11.40
CA LYS A 359 7.77 4.19 12.83
C LYS A 359 6.54 3.81 13.65
N PHE A 360 6.74 3.09 14.73
CA PHE A 360 5.68 2.81 15.72
C PHE A 360 5.36 4.08 16.51
N LEU A 361 6.34 4.59 17.25
CA LEU A 361 6.31 5.92 17.86
C LEU A 361 7.56 6.71 17.48
N PRO A 362 7.48 8.04 17.32
CA PRO A 362 8.65 8.84 17.11
C PRO A 362 9.60 8.71 18.30
N GLY A 363 10.88 8.46 18.03
CA GLY A 363 11.94 8.48 19.01
C GLY A 363 12.47 9.90 19.28
N LEU A 364 13.52 9.98 20.09
CA LEU A 364 14.26 11.23 20.33
C LEU A 364 15.35 11.46 19.28
N GLY A 365 15.69 10.41 18.50
CA GLY A 365 16.58 10.45 17.36
C GLY A 365 15.94 9.78 16.15
N PHE A 366 16.75 9.20 15.27
CA PHE A 366 16.28 8.58 14.03
C PHE A 366 15.35 7.39 14.30
N TYR A 367 15.76 6.46 15.18
CA TYR A 367 14.98 5.26 15.48
C TYR A 367 13.80 5.57 16.39
N GLY A 368 12.66 4.92 16.11
CA GLY A 368 11.43 5.05 16.90
C GLY A 368 11.47 4.25 18.20
N PHE A 369 10.50 4.50 19.07
CA PHE A 369 10.28 3.72 20.28
C PHE A 369 9.21 2.65 20.06
N GLY A 370 9.55 1.40 20.43
CA GLY A 370 8.62 0.28 20.44
C GLY A 370 8.06 0.00 21.84
N LEU A 371 7.22 -1.03 21.91
CA LEU A 371 6.65 -1.49 23.19
C LEU A 371 7.71 -1.94 24.18
N ILE A 372 8.85 -2.46 23.72
CA ILE A 372 10.00 -2.79 24.59
C ILE A 372 10.43 -1.55 25.39
N HIS A 373 10.56 -0.41 24.73
CA HIS A 373 10.95 0.84 25.38
C HIS A 373 9.87 1.38 26.33
N MET A 374 8.58 1.16 26.00
CA MET A 374 7.46 1.73 26.73
C MET A 374 7.04 0.90 27.94
N ILE A 375 6.90 -0.42 27.76
CA ILE A 375 6.37 -1.33 28.77
C ILE A 375 7.39 -2.41 29.23
N GLY A 376 8.60 -2.42 28.66
CA GLY A 376 9.63 -3.40 29.02
C GLY A 376 9.96 -3.40 30.50
N GLY A 377 10.05 -2.22 31.12
CA GLY A 377 10.27 -2.09 32.57
C GLY A 377 9.13 -2.69 33.40
N LEU A 378 7.87 -2.51 32.95
CA LEU A 378 6.69 -3.10 33.60
C LEU A 378 6.68 -4.62 33.41
N SER A 379 6.96 -5.11 32.21
CA SER A 379 7.04 -6.54 31.91
C SER A 379 8.13 -7.23 32.75
N ARG A 380 9.31 -6.60 32.86
CA ARG A 380 10.39 -7.08 33.71
C ARG A 380 10.00 -7.16 35.18
N THR A 381 9.30 -6.13 35.69
CA THR A 381 8.84 -6.10 37.09
C THR A 381 7.78 -7.18 37.34
N ALA A 382 6.81 -7.34 36.39
CA ALA A 382 5.81 -8.40 36.50
C ALA A 382 6.44 -9.79 36.48
N THR A 383 7.40 -10.02 35.58
CA THR A 383 8.18 -11.28 35.52
C THR A 383 8.94 -11.54 36.79
N ALA A 384 9.66 -10.55 37.37
CA ALA A 384 10.36 -10.71 38.62
C ALA A 384 9.41 -11.03 39.78
N ALA A 385 8.27 -10.36 39.88
CA ALA A 385 7.26 -10.65 40.88
C ALA A 385 6.67 -12.06 40.76
N LEU A 386 6.37 -12.49 39.49
CA LEU A 386 5.85 -13.82 39.17
C LEU A 386 6.88 -14.90 39.62
N ARG A 387 8.15 -14.74 39.26
CA ARG A 387 9.25 -15.65 39.63
C ARG A 387 9.37 -15.75 41.12
N GLN A 388 9.38 -14.62 41.85
CA GLN A 388 9.46 -14.60 43.33
C GLN A 388 8.27 -15.30 43.99
N LEU A 389 7.07 -15.13 43.48
CA LEU A 389 5.84 -15.81 43.96
C LEU A 389 5.94 -17.33 43.76
N LEU A 390 6.38 -17.77 42.59
CA LEU A 390 6.55 -19.18 42.26
C LEU A 390 7.68 -19.81 43.10
N ASP A 391 8.81 -19.14 43.24
CA ASP A 391 9.96 -19.58 44.01
C ASP A 391 9.63 -19.67 45.49
N ALA A 392 8.92 -18.65 46.04
CA ALA A 392 8.42 -18.68 47.42
C ALA A 392 7.44 -19.84 47.67
N GLY A 393 6.56 -20.10 46.67
CA GLY A 393 5.66 -21.25 46.72
C GLY A 393 6.40 -22.59 46.72
N THR A 394 7.40 -22.71 45.85
CA THR A 394 8.24 -23.92 45.77
C THR A 394 8.97 -24.18 47.05
N LEU A 395 9.65 -23.17 47.65
CA LEU A 395 10.37 -23.29 48.89
C LEU A 395 9.44 -23.55 50.10
N SER A 396 8.24 -22.97 50.10
CA SER A 396 7.23 -23.20 51.14
C SER A 396 6.64 -24.60 51.08
N ASN A 397 6.43 -25.15 49.88
CA ASN A 397 5.84 -26.48 49.67
C ASN A 397 6.87 -27.61 49.79
N LEU A 398 8.13 -27.31 49.50
CA LEU A 398 9.28 -28.23 49.64
C LEU A 398 10.28 -27.66 50.64
N PRO A 399 9.95 -27.65 51.90
CA PRO A 399 10.77 -26.99 52.91
C PRO A 399 12.12 -27.74 53.09
N ALA A 400 13.22 -27.02 52.89
CA ALA A 400 14.53 -27.45 53.29
C ALA A 400 14.73 -27.27 54.78
N GLY A 401 15.63 -27.99 55.34
CA GLY A 401 15.92 -27.92 56.79
C GLY A 401 17.32 -28.39 57.15
N PHE A 402 17.68 -28.14 58.39
CA PHE A 402 18.90 -28.71 58.93
C PHE A 402 18.60 -29.99 59.70
N LYS A 403 19.43 -31.01 59.49
CA LYS A 403 19.43 -32.20 60.36
C LYS A 403 20.62 -32.21 61.28
N MET A 404 20.44 -32.67 62.52
CA MET A 404 21.48 -32.79 63.48
C MET A 404 22.53 -33.82 63.01
N ARG A 405 23.80 -33.57 63.23
CA ARG A 405 24.89 -34.45 62.82
C ARG A 405 24.78 -35.79 63.58
N GLY A 406 24.79 -36.91 62.85
CA GLY A 406 24.70 -38.24 63.41
C GLY A 406 23.35 -38.93 63.17
N ILE A 407 22.32 -38.24 62.60
CA ILE A 407 21.09 -38.86 62.22
C ILE A 407 21.25 -39.52 60.86
N ARG A 408 20.87 -40.78 60.71
CA ARG A 408 20.86 -41.52 59.47
C ARG A 408 19.40 -41.74 59.02
N VAL A 409 19.08 -41.34 57.85
CA VAL A 409 17.79 -41.67 57.18
C VAL A 409 18.10 -42.78 56.17
N ARG A 410 17.35 -43.84 56.17
CA ARG A 410 17.55 -44.95 55.24
C ARG A 410 17.16 -44.46 53.86
N ASP A 411 17.99 -44.74 52.88
CA ASP A 411 17.79 -44.34 51.48
C ASP A 411 17.69 -42.80 51.28
N GLU A 412 18.48 -42.00 52.00
CA GLU A 412 18.45 -40.53 51.97
C GLU A 412 18.66 -39.94 50.57
N ALA A 413 19.35 -40.64 49.65
CA ALA A 413 19.62 -40.18 48.30
C ALA A 413 18.44 -40.36 47.34
N GLN A 414 17.36 -41.06 47.73
CA GLN A 414 16.18 -41.29 46.87
C GLN A 414 15.03 -40.37 47.26
N PRO A 415 14.25 -39.85 46.33
CA PRO A 415 13.03 -39.11 46.61
C PRO A 415 12.00 -39.94 47.40
N LEU A 416 11.31 -39.33 48.37
CA LEU A 416 10.19 -39.95 49.09
C LEU A 416 9.00 -40.16 48.14
N GLN A 417 8.44 -41.40 48.15
CA GLN A 417 7.21 -41.71 47.40
C GLN A 417 5.98 -41.32 48.25
N PRO A 418 4.88 -40.92 47.65
CA PRO A 418 3.63 -40.64 48.37
C PRO A 418 3.15 -41.88 49.14
N GLY A 419 3.05 -41.74 50.48
CA GLY A 419 2.68 -42.83 51.36
C GLY A 419 3.82 -43.70 51.92
N GLU A 420 5.08 -43.36 51.62
CA GLU A 420 6.26 -44.09 52.09
C GLU A 420 6.65 -43.61 53.49
N PHE A 421 6.99 -44.54 54.34
CA PHE A 421 7.59 -44.30 55.68
C PHE A 421 9.05 -44.83 55.70
N ARG A 422 9.98 -43.99 56.07
CA ARG A 422 11.41 -44.37 56.17
C ARG A 422 11.91 -44.46 57.59
N ASP A 423 12.72 -45.45 57.82
CA ASP A 423 13.40 -45.63 59.13
C ASP A 423 14.46 -44.53 59.35
N VAL A 424 14.44 -43.94 60.52
CA VAL A 424 15.39 -42.90 60.95
C VAL A 424 16.06 -43.31 62.24
N ASP A 425 17.37 -43.48 62.21
CA ASP A 425 18.20 -43.70 63.37
C ASP A 425 18.56 -42.35 64.06
N ALA A 426 17.91 -42.09 65.20
CA ALA A 426 18.15 -40.87 65.96
C ALA A 426 18.72 -41.20 67.28
N PRO A 427 20.06 -41.03 67.48
CA PRO A 427 20.68 -41.30 68.78
C PRO A 427 20.36 -40.14 69.79
N GLY A 428 19.24 -40.19 70.47
CA GLY A 428 18.81 -39.18 71.41
C GLY A 428 17.29 -39.08 71.58
N GLY A 429 16.49 -39.85 70.80
CA GLY A 429 15.09 -40.18 71.12
C GLY A 429 14.03 -39.18 70.70
N ASN A 430 14.36 -37.96 70.30
CA ASN A 430 13.36 -36.98 69.92
C ASN A 430 13.56 -36.53 68.43
N LEU A 431 12.85 -37.12 67.54
CA LEU A 431 12.93 -36.80 66.11
C LEU A 431 12.54 -35.33 65.77
N ARG A 432 11.73 -34.68 66.63
CA ARG A 432 11.34 -33.29 66.43
C ARG A 432 12.47 -32.31 66.63
N ASP A 433 13.39 -32.58 67.58
CA ASP A 433 14.52 -31.68 67.85
C ASP A 433 15.69 -31.96 66.90
N ALA A 434 15.63 -33.07 66.19
CA ALA A 434 16.65 -33.55 65.30
C ALA A 434 16.58 -32.97 63.87
N PHE A 435 15.44 -32.43 63.46
CA PHE A 435 15.19 -31.77 62.18
C PHE A 435 14.65 -30.35 62.43
N MET A 436 15.38 -29.37 61.97
CA MET A 436 14.93 -27.98 62.00
C MET A 436 14.54 -27.52 60.58
N PRO A 437 13.25 -27.46 60.26
CA PRO A 437 12.83 -26.89 58.99
C PRO A 437 13.16 -25.41 58.97
N LEU A 438 13.67 -24.93 57.82
CA LEU A 438 13.88 -23.49 57.61
C LEU A 438 12.51 -22.80 57.48
N PRO A 439 12.34 -21.66 58.19
CA PRO A 439 11.08 -20.93 58.15
C PRO A 439 10.93 -20.14 56.85
N PHE A 440 10.66 -20.86 55.75
CA PHE A 440 10.35 -20.17 54.50
C PHE A 440 8.95 -19.55 54.56
N LYS A 441 8.84 -18.27 54.16
CA LYS A 441 7.58 -17.59 54.05
C LYS A 441 6.86 -18.08 52.78
N GLY A 442 5.56 -18.33 52.85
CA GLY A 442 4.73 -18.58 51.69
C GLY A 442 4.65 -17.36 50.76
N PRO A 443 4.06 -17.50 49.57
CA PRO A 443 3.87 -16.40 48.62
C PRO A 443 3.20 -15.21 49.28
N ASP A 444 3.76 -14.00 49.10
CA ASP A 444 3.23 -12.77 49.69
C ASP A 444 2.05 -12.22 48.89
N ALA A 445 0.90 -12.01 49.57
CA ALA A 445 -0.30 -11.45 48.94
C ALA A 445 -0.09 -10.02 48.43
N THR A 446 0.77 -9.24 49.08
CA THR A 446 1.10 -7.88 48.64
C THR A 446 1.86 -7.90 47.31
N LEU A 447 2.78 -8.85 47.14
CA LEU A 447 3.51 -9.04 45.90
C LEU A 447 2.60 -9.49 44.75
N LEU A 448 1.63 -10.34 45.04
CA LEU A 448 0.59 -10.72 44.04
C LEU A 448 -0.25 -9.51 43.61
N GLN A 449 -0.65 -8.66 44.58
CA GLN A 449 -1.41 -7.44 44.29
C GLN A 449 -0.57 -6.43 43.49
N LEU A 450 0.72 -6.28 43.84
CA LEU A 450 1.66 -5.44 43.09
C LEU A 450 1.78 -5.93 41.63
N MET A 451 2.00 -7.24 41.46
CA MET A 451 2.05 -7.86 40.13
C MET A 451 0.78 -7.54 39.31
N GLY A 452 -0.41 -7.73 39.91
CA GLY A 452 -1.69 -7.41 39.23
C GLY A 452 -1.78 -5.93 38.82
N THR A 453 -1.32 -5.01 39.69
CA THR A 453 -1.31 -3.57 39.40
C THR A 453 -0.35 -3.23 38.24
N VAL A 454 0.84 -3.83 38.25
CA VAL A 454 1.86 -3.62 37.21
C VAL A 454 1.37 -4.18 35.87
N VAL A 455 0.76 -5.36 35.88
CA VAL A 455 0.17 -5.97 34.67
C VAL A 455 -0.95 -5.11 34.10
N GLN A 456 -1.87 -4.63 34.94
CA GLN A 456 -2.94 -3.71 34.50
C GLN A 456 -2.37 -2.39 33.95
N ALA A 457 -1.32 -1.85 34.56
CA ALA A 457 -0.63 -0.67 34.04
C ALA A 457 -0.02 -0.94 32.66
N GLY A 458 0.64 -2.08 32.48
CA GLY A 458 1.21 -2.51 31.20
C GLY A 458 0.15 -2.70 30.12
N GLN A 459 -0.92 -3.40 30.42
CA GLN A 459 -2.05 -3.62 29.52
C GLN A 459 -2.75 -2.31 29.12
N ARG A 460 -2.96 -1.40 30.08
CA ARG A 460 -3.52 -0.08 29.82
C ARG A 460 -2.61 0.75 28.91
N PHE A 461 -1.31 0.71 29.15
CA PHE A 461 -0.33 1.46 28.37
C PHE A 461 -0.22 0.93 26.94
N ALA A 462 -0.31 -0.38 26.77
CA ALA A 462 -0.35 -1.03 25.46
C ALA A 462 -1.71 -0.91 24.74
N SER A 463 -2.67 -0.23 25.36
CA SER A 463 -4.06 -0.09 24.85
C SER A 463 -4.83 -1.42 24.70
N ILE A 464 -4.35 -2.50 25.34
CA ILE A 464 -4.99 -3.82 25.29
C ILE A 464 -6.28 -3.82 26.09
N ALA A 465 -6.29 -3.11 27.22
CA ALA A 465 -7.45 -3.07 28.13
C ALA A 465 -8.69 -2.42 27.51
N ASP A 466 -8.51 -1.50 26.57
CA ASP A 466 -9.61 -0.79 25.92
C ASP A 466 -10.27 -1.61 24.79
N MET A 467 -9.63 -2.71 24.37
CA MET A 467 -10.16 -3.60 23.31
C MET A 467 -11.04 -4.72 23.86
N GLN A 468 -11.05 -4.97 25.17
CA GLN A 468 -11.91 -5.95 25.81
C GLN A 468 -13.34 -5.39 26.03
N VAL A 469 -13.96 -4.81 25.02
CA VAL A 469 -15.35 -4.30 25.10
C VAL A 469 -16.38 -5.45 25.14
N GLY A 470 -15.94 -6.69 25.09
CA GLY A 470 -16.83 -7.88 25.11
C GLY A 470 -17.52 -8.15 26.46
N ASP A 471 -17.03 -7.61 27.58
CA ASP A 471 -17.52 -7.91 28.93
C ASP A 471 -18.36 -6.77 29.55
N GLY A 472 -18.54 -5.65 28.87
CA GLY A 472 -19.28 -4.50 29.33
C GLY A 472 -20.72 -4.48 28.82
N ASN A 473 -21.68 -4.72 29.71
CA ASN A 473 -23.13 -4.42 29.63
C ASN A 473 -23.73 -4.46 28.20
N GLN A 474 -24.32 -5.58 27.84
CA GLN A 474 -25.10 -5.77 26.59
C GLN A 474 -26.29 -4.78 26.42
N ALA A 475 -26.51 -3.85 27.35
CA ALA A 475 -27.58 -2.88 27.34
C ALA A 475 -27.14 -1.44 26.97
N ALA A 476 -25.88 -1.21 26.62
CA ALA A 476 -25.45 0.12 26.22
C ALA A 476 -25.98 0.48 24.82
N ALA A 477 -26.52 1.70 24.66
CA ALA A 477 -26.96 2.19 23.36
C ALA A 477 -25.82 2.14 22.35
N VAL A 478 -26.09 1.74 21.10
CA VAL A 478 -25.09 1.56 20.01
C VAL A 478 -24.13 2.76 19.90
N GLY A 479 -24.64 4.00 20.09
CA GLY A 479 -23.81 5.21 20.07
C GLY A 479 -22.80 5.30 21.21
N THR A 480 -23.11 4.76 22.41
CA THR A 480 -22.18 4.73 23.56
C THR A 480 -21.06 3.73 23.33
N THR A 481 -21.38 2.57 22.75
CA THR A 481 -20.39 1.56 22.39
C THR A 481 -19.45 2.06 21.30
N VAL A 482 -19.97 2.75 20.27
CA VAL A 482 -19.16 3.37 19.22
C VAL A 482 -18.23 4.45 19.79
N ALA A 483 -18.74 5.32 20.69
CA ALA A 483 -17.93 6.37 21.31
C ALA A 483 -16.83 5.81 22.25
N LEU A 484 -17.09 4.69 22.93
CA LEU A 484 -16.09 3.99 23.74
C LEU A 484 -15.01 3.32 22.87
N LEU A 485 -15.42 2.70 21.77
CA LEU A 485 -14.49 2.14 20.77
C LEU A 485 -13.63 3.22 20.15
N GLU A 486 -14.21 4.36 19.80
CA GLU A 486 -13.48 5.51 19.24
C GLU A 486 -12.46 6.07 20.25
N ARG A 487 -12.80 6.13 21.54
CA ARG A 487 -11.88 6.58 22.59
C ARG A 487 -10.72 5.60 22.79
N GLY A 488 -10.97 4.29 22.79
CA GLY A 488 -9.94 3.25 22.94
C GLY A 488 -9.02 3.17 21.72
N SER A 489 -9.53 3.45 20.52
CA SER A 489 -8.75 3.34 19.27
C SER A 489 -7.82 4.52 18.98
N ARG A 490 -7.86 5.62 19.75
CA ARG A 490 -7.09 6.85 19.43
C ARG A 490 -5.57 6.66 19.32
N VAL A 491 -4.97 5.91 20.22
CA VAL A 491 -3.51 5.65 20.19
C VAL A 491 -3.17 4.79 18.98
N MET A 492 -3.95 3.73 18.75
CA MET A 492 -3.79 2.85 17.59
C MET A 492 -4.03 3.60 16.27
N SER A 493 -5.04 4.47 16.20
CA SER A 493 -5.29 5.33 15.04
C SER A 493 -4.09 6.21 14.70
N ALA A 494 -3.36 6.75 15.69
CA ALA A 494 -2.16 7.53 15.45
C ALA A 494 -1.00 6.68 14.89
N ILE A 495 -0.85 5.44 15.36
CA ILE A 495 0.15 4.49 14.82
C ILE A 495 -0.23 4.10 13.39
N HIS A 496 -1.48 3.74 13.15
CA HIS A 496 -1.99 3.40 11.82
C HIS A 496 -1.83 4.57 10.84
N LYS A 497 -2.00 5.82 11.29
CA LYS A 497 -1.78 7.00 10.43
C LYS A 497 -0.32 7.12 9.98
N ARG A 498 0.65 6.78 10.84
CA ARG A 498 2.07 6.75 10.44
C ARG A 498 2.35 5.60 9.48
N MET A 499 1.78 4.42 9.74
CA MET A 499 1.90 3.28 8.83
C MET A 499 1.26 3.58 7.48
N TYR A 500 0.10 4.23 7.47
CA TYR A 500 -0.55 4.69 6.25
C TYR A 500 0.35 5.63 5.44
N ALA A 501 0.99 6.60 6.11
CA ALA A 501 1.91 7.53 5.45
C ALA A 501 3.13 6.80 4.88
N ALA A 502 3.71 5.84 5.63
CA ALA A 502 4.82 5.03 5.17
C ALA A 502 4.43 4.12 3.98
N MET A 503 3.29 3.45 4.04
CA MET A 503 2.77 2.65 2.92
C MET A 503 2.49 3.51 1.68
N LYS A 504 2.00 4.75 1.86
CA LYS A 504 1.84 5.68 0.75
C LYS A 504 3.18 5.98 0.08
N SER A 505 4.23 6.21 0.86
CA SER A 505 5.59 6.41 0.33
C SER A 505 6.11 5.15 -0.36
N GLU A 506 5.86 3.96 0.20
CA GLU A 506 6.20 2.67 -0.43
C GLU A 506 5.53 2.52 -1.80
N PHE A 507 4.23 2.80 -1.90
CA PHE A 507 3.51 2.70 -3.17
C PHE A 507 3.94 3.74 -4.19
N ALA A 508 4.36 4.93 -3.74
CA ALA A 508 4.94 5.94 -4.62
C ALA A 508 6.28 5.45 -5.22
N LEU A 509 7.18 4.89 -4.40
CA LEU A 509 8.45 4.31 -4.87
C LEU A 509 8.22 3.11 -5.81
N LEU A 510 7.27 2.22 -5.50
CA LEU A 510 6.89 1.14 -6.40
C LEU A 510 6.36 1.64 -7.74
N SER A 511 5.51 2.67 -7.71
CA SER A 511 5.00 3.32 -8.93
C SER A 511 6.14 3.88 -9.77
N GLU A 512 7.11 4.53 -9.15
CA GLU A 512 8.30 5.07 -9.81
C GLU A 512 9.17 3.97 -10.43
N CYS A 513 9.33 2.86 -9.72
CA CYS A 513 10.00 1.67 -10.20
C CYS A 513 9.28 1.10 -11.44
N PHE A 514 7.94 1.03 -11.43
CA PHE A 514 7.17 0.58 -12.59
C PHE A 514 7.28 1.55 -13.77
N VAL A 515 7.26 2.85 -13.54
CA VAL A 515 7.50 3.84 -14.61
C VAL A 515 8.87 3.64 -15.26
N THR A 516 9.87 3.24 -14.51
CA THR A 516 11.23 3.08 -15.04
C THR A 516 11.37 1.78 -15.85
N TYR A 517 10.93 0.65 -15.30
CA TYR A 517 11.26 -0.68 -15.80
C TYR A 517 10.14 -1.39 -16.57
N LEU A 518 8.87 -0.94 -16.50
CA LEU A 518 7.81 -1.57 -17.27
C LEU A 518 7.94 -1.28 -18.77
N PRO A 519 7.60 -2.24 -19.65
CA PRO A 519 7.41 -1.99 -21.07
C PRO A 519 6.24 -1.03 -21.31
N ASN A 520 6.16 -0.43 -22.50
CA ASN A 520 5.10 0.53 -22.84
C ASN A 520 3.69 -0.02 -22.62
N MET A 521 3.50 -1.32 -22.83
CA MET A 521 2.25 -2.06 -22.57
C MET A 521 2.62 -3.40 -21.91
N TYR A 522 2.06 -3.68 -20.75
CA TYR A 522 2.26 -4.93 -20.02
C TYR A 522 0.91 -5.66 -19.87
N PRO A 523 0.72 -6.80 -20.53
CA PRO A 523 -0.44 -7.65 -20.32
C PRO A 523 -0.26 -8.51 -19.07
N TYR A 524 -1.32 -8.70 -18.30
CA TYR A 524 -1.33 -9.55 -17.11
C TYR A 524 -2.69 -10.22 -16.91
N ASP A 525 -2.68 -11.40 -16.31
CA ASP A 525 -3.87 -12.21 -16.13
C ASP A 525 -4.46 -11.98 -14.72
N VAL A 526 -5.76 -11.70 -14.68
CA VAL A 526 -6.53 -11.55 -13.45
C VAL A 526 -7.73 -12.50 -13.46
N VAL A 527 -8.33 -12.70 -12.31
CA VAL A 527 -9.59 -13.45 -12.22
C VAL A 527 -10.65 -12.73 -13.06
N GLY A 528 -11.10 -13.41 -14.11
CA GLY A 528 -12.09 -12.85 -15.05
C GLY A 528 -11.57 -12.48 -16.43
N GLY A 529 -10.27 -12.51 -16.69
CA GLY A 529 -9.69 -12.25 -18.01
C GLY A 529 -8.29 -11.67 -18.01
N GLN A 530 -7.87 -11.23 -19.17
CA GLN A 530 -6.58 -10.58 -19.37
C GLN A 530 -6.77 -9.07 -19.32
N ASN A 531 -5.97 -8.40 -18.49
CA ASN A 531 -5.90 -6.96 -18.37
C ASN A 531 -4.60 -6.42 -18.97
N GLN A 532 -4.56 -5.11 -19.21
CA GLN A 532 -3.38 -4.42 -19.73
C GLN A 532 -3.15 -3.14 -18.94
N ILE A 533 -1.88 -2.85 -18.67
CA ILE A 533 -1.44 -1.58 -18.10
C ILE A 533 -0.48 -0.90 -19.06
N PHE A 534 -0.56 0.41 -19.15
CA PHE A 534 0.34 1.22 -19.94
C PHE A 534 1.31 1.97 -19.03
N LYS A 535 2.56 2.10 -19.47
CA LYS A 535 3.56 2.91 -18.75
C LYS A 535 3.06 4.34 -18.49
N THR A 536 2.31 4.91 -19.42
CA THR A 536 1.67 6.23 -19.34
C THR A 536 0.52 6.30 -18.34
N ASP A 537 0.02 5.17 -17.83
CA ASP A 537 -1.04 5.17 -16.82
C ASP A 537 -0.54 5.65 -15.44
N PHE A 538 0.77 5.54 -15.20
CA PHE A 538 1.42 6.04 -13.98
C PHE A 538 1.82 7.50 -14.16
N ASP A 539 0.83 8.39 -14.14
CA ASP A 539 1.07 9.82 -14.16
C ASP A 539 0.96 10.41 -12.74
N GLN A 540 1.56 11.58 -12.51
CA GLN A 540 1.53 12.24 -11.20
C GLN A 540 0.13 12.75 -10.79
N LYS A 541 -0.88 12.54 -11.63
CA LYS A 541 -2.27 12.96 -11.37
C LYS A 541 -3.08 11.87 -10.68
N ILE A 542 -2.56 10.66 -10.60
CA ILE A 542 -3.16 9.55 -9.87
C ILE A 542 -2.32 9.31 -8.61
N ASP A 543 -2.87 9.65 -7.47
CA ASP A 543 -2.25 9.36 -6.17
C ASP A 543 -2.58 7.91 -5.76
N ILE A 544 -1.55 7.16 -5.43
CA ILE A 544 -1.67 5.76 -5.00
C ILE A 544 -1.59 5.75 -3.49
N ILE A 545 -2.68 5.34 -2.86
CA ILE A 545 -2.84 5.39 -1.41
C ILE A 545 -3.23 4.03 -0.85
N PRO A 546 -2.91 3.73 0.42
CA PRO A 546 -3.43 2.55 1.09
C PRO A 546 -4.95 2.55 1.20
N VAL A 547 -5.56 1.37 1.19
CA VAL A 547 -7.02 1.21 1.37
C VAL A 547 -7.47 1.55 2.79
N ALA A 548 -6.63 1.24 3.79
CA ALA A 548 -6.94 1.49 5.19
C ALA A 548 -7.03 2.99 5.47
N ASP A 549 -8.23 3.48 5.79
CA ASP A 549 -8.41 4.86 6.21
C ASP A 549 -8.04 5.00 7.70
N PRO A 550 -7.02 5.79 8.05
CA PRO A 550 -6.59 5.95 9.44
C PRO A 550 -7.63 6.61 10.36
N ASN A 551 -8.67 7.21 9.79
CA ASN A 551 -9.75 7.83 10.55
C ASN A 551 -10.89 6.85 10.86
N ILE A 552 -10.96 5.70 10.19
CA ILE A 552 -12.01 4.70 10.31
C ILE A 552 -11.40 3.37 10.71
N PHE A 553 -11.38 3.10 12.01
CA PHE A 553 -10.62 1.99 12.59
C PHE A 553 -11.29 0.62 12.49
N SER A 554 -12.62 0.53 12.44
CA SER A 554 -13.31 -0.76 12.45
C SER A 554 -14.17 -1.00 11.21
N GLN A 555 -14.25 -2.24 10.76
CA GLN A 555 -15.14 -2.66 9.68
C GLN A 555 -16.61 -2.34 10.00
N THR A 556 -17.01 -2.50 11.27
CA THR A 556 -18.36 -2.16 11.74
C THR A 556 -18.64 -0.66 11.57
N GLN A 557 -17.66 0.18 11.81
CA GLN A 557 -17.75 1.63 11.65
C GLN A 557 -17.86 2.01 10.16
N ARG A 558 -17.09 1.37 9.29
CA ARG A 558 -17.19 1.53 7.82
C ARG A 558 -18.57 1.15 7.31
N ILE A 559 -19.10 0.02 7.76
CA ILE A 559 -20.47 -0.44 7.40
C ILE A 559 -21.49 0.58 7.89
N SER A 560 -21.38 1.09 9.13
CA SER A 560 -22.32 2.07 9.68
C SER A 560 -22.29 3.40 8.92
N ILE A 561 -21.13 3.88 8.53
CA ILE A 561 -20.98 5.10 7.71
C ILE A 561 -21.60 4.87 6.32
N ALA A 562 -21.25 3.77 5.65
CA ALA A 562 -21.79 3.43 4.34
C ALA A 562 -23.32 3.25 4.36
N GLN A 563 -23.87 2.67 5.43
CA GLN A 563 -25.33 2.61 5.64
C GLN A 563 -25.96 3.99 5.78
N SER A 564 -25.31 4.89 6.52
CA SER A 564 -25.78 6.26 6.71
C SER A 564 -25.71 7.04 5.40
N GLU A 565 -24.64 6.92 4.64
CA GLU A 565 -24.50 7.51 3.29
C GLU A 565 -25.59 7.01 2.34
N MET A 566 -25.80 5.69 2.33
CA MET A 566 -26.85 5.07 1.53
C MET A 566 -28.23 5.58 1.89
N GLN A 567 -28.52 5.74 3.18
CA GLN A 567 -29.79 6.23 3.68
C GLN A 567 -30.02 7.71 3.28
N ILE A 568 -28.97 8.53 3.35
CA ILE A 568 -29.00 9.93 2.90
C ILE A 568 -29.21 10.00 1.38
N ALA A 569 -28.48 9.19 0.60
CA ALA A 569 -28.59 9.14 -0.85
C ALA A 569 -29.98 8.72 -1.31
N MET A 570 -30.64 7.78 -0.61
CA MET A 570 -31.99 7.36 -0.90
C MET A 570 -33.05 8.42 -0.56
N THR A 571 -32.76 9.34 0.36
CA THR A 571 -33.70 10.43 0.71
C THR A 571 -33.87 11.41 -0.45
N ASN A 572 -32.80 11.65 -1.23
CA ASN A 572 -32.87 12.52 -2.41
C ASN A 572 -32.07 11.95 -3.59
N PRO A 573 -32.65 10.98 -4.31
CA PRO A 573 -31.93 10.25 -5.40
C PRO A 573 -31.48 11.13 -6.56
N GLN A 574 -32.08 12.31 -6.74
CA GLN A 574 -31.74 13.19 -7.87
C GLN A 574 -30.46 13.99 -7.64
N MET A 575 -30.06 14.19 -6.36
CA MET A 575 -28.88 14.95 -6.01
C MET A 575 -27.65 14.06 -5.75
N HIS A 576 -27.84 12.75 -5.58
CA HIS A 576 -26.78 11.82 -5.21
C HIS A 576 -26.53 10.77 -6.30
N ASN A 577 -25.28 10.38 -6.46
CA ASN A 577 -24.94 9.25 -7.31
C ASN A 577 -25.17 7.93 -6.55
N ILE A 578 -26.35 7.35 -6.78
CA ILE A 578 -26.79 6.12 -6.10
C ILE A 578 -25.86 4.94 -6.42
N TYR A 579 -25.31 4.89 -7.63
CA TYR A 579 -24.34 3.85 -8.01
C TYR A 579 -23.12 3.86 -7.10
N HIS A 580 -22.53 5.02 -6.84
CA HIS A 580 -21.40 5.16 -5.93
C HIS A 580 -21.76 4.82 -4.47
N ALA A 581 -22.95 5.18 -4.01
CA ALA A 581 -23.41 4.84 -2.67
C ALA A 581 -23.55 3.30 -2.48
N TYR A 582 -24.09 2.60 -3.48
CA TYR A 582 -24.14 1.13 -3.47
C TYR A 582 -22.73 0.52 -3.51
N ARG A 583 -21.84 1.06 -4.34
CA ARG A 583 -20.47 0.59 -4.46
C ARG A 583 -19.72 0.71 -3.12
N HIS A 584 -19.80 1.88 -2.47
CA HIS A 584 -19.22 2.09 -1.14
C HIS A 584 -19.80 1.13 -0.09
N MET A 585 -21.08 0.82 -0.18
CA MET A 585 -21.71 -0.15 0.72
C MET A 585 -21.16 -1.57 0.50
N TYR A 586 -21.00 -2.02 -0.75
CA TYR A 586 -20.42 -3.32 -1.06
C TYR A 586 -18.93 -3.37 -0.69
N GLU A 587 -18.18 -2.31 -0.90
CA GLU A 587 -16.78 -2.17 -0.46
C GLU A 587 -16.66 -2.28 1.07
N ALA A 588 -17.53 -1.61 1.82
CA ALA A 588 -17.57 -1.67 3.28
C ALA A 588 -17.93 -3.07 3.80
N LEU A 589 -18.78 -3.81 3.08
CA LEU A 589 -19.16 -5.19 3.40
C LEU A 589 -18.06 -6.20 3.03
N GLY A 590 -17.03 -5.79 2.26
CA GLY A 590 -15.97 -6.70 1.80
C GLY A 590 -16.41 -7.69 0.73
N VAL A 591 -17.37 -7.30 -0.11
CA VAL A 591 -17.88 -8.15 -1.20
C VAL A 591 -16.84 -8.19 -2.32
N LYS A 592 -16.47 -9.39 -2.74
CA LYS A 592 -15.63 -9.61 -3.93
C LYS A 592 -16.47 -9.47 -5.19
N ASP A 593 -15.86 -9.04 -6.28
CA ASP A 593 -16.49 -8.90 -7.61
C ASP A 593 -17.68 -7.92 -7.65
N ILE A 594 -17.50 -6.75 -7.03
CA ILE A 594 -18.53 -5.70 -6.99
C ILE A 594 -19.00 -5.32 -8.41
N ASP A 595 -18.11 -5.30 -9.38
CA ASP A 595 -18.42 -4.92 -10.77
C ASP A 595 -19.35 -5.94 -11.48
N GLN A 596 -19.38 -7.20 -11.02
CA GLN A 596 -20.35 -8.19 -11.49
C GLN A 596 -21.72 -8.02 -10.85
N LEU A 597 -21.76 -7.65 -9.55
CA LEU A 597 -23.01 -7.40 -8.81
C LEU A 597 -23.64 -6.06 -9.17
N LEU A 598 -22.80 -5.06 -9.40
CA LEU A 598 -23.19 -3.69 -9.71
C LEU A 598 -22.45 -3.25 -10.97
N PRO A 599 -22.90 -3.68 -12.16
CA PRO A 599 -22.27 -3.25 -13.40
C PRO A 599 -22.35 -1.72 -13.52
N PRO A 600 -21.26 -1.07 -13.96
CA PRO A 600 -21.26 0.37 -14.14
C PRO A 600 -22.39 0.80 -15.07
N PRO A 601 -23.03 1.95 -14.82
CA PRO A 601 -24.08 2.44 -15.69
C PRO A 601 -23.49 2.57 -17.11
N PRO A 602 -24.21 2.09 -18.13
CA PRO A 602 -23.72 2.13 -19.50
C PRO A 602 -23.36 3.57 -19.85
N GLN A 603 -22.12 3.76 -20.28
CA GLN A 603 -21.69 5.08 -20.75
C GLN A 603 -22.52 5.47 -21.95
N PRO A 604 -22.97 6.72 -22.04
CA PRO A 604 -23.65 7.20 -23.23
C PRO A 604 -22.70 7.04 -24.44
N GLN A 605 -23.12 6.29 -25.43
CA GLN A 605 -22.38 6.10 -26.67
C GLN A 605 -23.13 6.78 -27.81
N ALA A 606 -22.40 7.28 -28.81
CA ALA A 606 -22.97 7.77 -30.03
C ALA A 606 -23.75 6.65 -30.74
N MET A 607 -25.00 6.89 -31.05
CA MET A 607 -25.90 5.93 -31.67
C MET A 607 -26.38 6.45 -33.02
N ASP A 608 -26.94 5.58 -33.84
CA ASP A 608 -27.61 5.97 -35.05
C ASP A 608 -29.02 6.57 -34.78
N PRO A 609 -29.54 7.45 -35.63
CA PRO A 609 -30.79 8.14 -35.36
C PRO A 609 -32.01 7.21 -35.32
N ALA A 610 -31.94 6.01 -35.88
CA ALA A 610 -33.05 5.06 -35.80
C ALA A 610 -33.11 4.40 -34.42
N THR A 611 -31.95 4.08 -33.85
CA THR A 611 -31.84 3.57 -32.46
C THR A 611 -32.29 4.62 -31.46
N GLU A 612 -31.90 5.89 -31.63
CA GLU A 612 -32.33 7.00 -30.77
C GLU A 612 -33.87 7.21 -30.84
N ASN A 613 -34.48 7.06 -32.00
CA ASN A 613 -35.92 7.09 -32.15
C ASN A 613 -36.64 5.97 -31.36
N ILE A 614 -36.05 4.76 -31.34
CA ILE A 614 -36.62 3.64 -30.59
C ILE A 614 -36.46 3.88 -29.08
N LEU A 615 -35.31 4.43 -28.63
CA LEU A 615 -35.07 4.79 -27.23
C LEU A 615 -36.05 5.85 -26.76
N ALA A 616 -36.35 6.87 -27.58
CA ALA A 616 -37.35 7.88 -27.27
C ALA A 616 -38.73 7.28 -27.01
N LEU A 617 -39.17 6.30 -27.82
CA LEU A 617 -40.43 5.58 -27.58
C LEU A 617 -40.45 4.81 -26.28
N ASN A 618 -39.31 4.25 -25.91
CA ASN A 618 -39.13 3.48 -24.66
C ASN A 618 -38.86 4.35 -23.43
N GLY A 619 -38.86 5.70 -23.56
CA GLY A 619 -38.60 6.63 -22.47
C GLY A 619 -37.18 6.56 -21.92
N LYS A 620 -36.22 5.97 -22.64
CA LYS A 620 -34.80 5.90 -22.24
C LYS A 620 -34.08 7.15 -22.72
N LYS A 621 -33.18 7.68 -21.84
CA LYS A 621 -32.40 8.87 -22.17
C LYS A 621 -31.33 8.55 -23.22
N PHE A 622 -31.13 9.43 -24.14
CA PHE A 622 -30.08 9.47 -25.15
C PHE A 622 -29.65 10.92 -25.32
N GLN A 623 -28.48 11.15 -25.91
CA GLN A 623 -27.94 12.50 -26.10
C GLN A 623 -27.15 12.58 -27.41
N ALA A 624 -27.01 13.78 -27.95
CA ALA A 624 -26.20 14.03 -29.11
C ALA A 624 -24.71 14.08 -28.78
N PHE A 625 -23.85 13.64 -29.69
CA PHE A 625 -22.39 13.64 -29.52
C PHE A 625 -21.71 14.50 -30.58
N PRO A 626 -20.57 15.13 -30.24
CA PRO A 626 -19.76 15.86 -31.23
C PRO A 626 -19.33 14.96 -32.39
N LYS A 627 -19.21 15.54 -33.56
CA LYS A 627 -18.80 14.90 -34.82
C LYS A 627 -19.77 13.85 -35.36
N GLN A 628 -21.02 13.84 -34.94
CA GLN A 628 -22.08 13.10 -35.60
C GLN A 628 -22.58 13.89 -36.84
N ASP A 629 -23.25 13.21 -37.78
CA ASP A 629 -23.99 13.92 -38.83
C ASP A 629 -25.29 14.52 -38.26
N HIS A 630 -25.17 15.68 -37.63
CA HIS A 630 -26.27 16.36 -36.95
C HIS A 630 -27.47 16.64 -37.87
N GLN A 631 -27.21 16.94 -39.15
CA GLN A 631 -28.30 17.17 -40.12
C GLN A 631 -29.09 15.91 -40.45
N ALA A 632 -28.37 14.77 -40.59
CA ALA A 632 -29.02 13.49 -40.83
C ALA A 632 -29.86 13.05 -39.63
N HIS A 633 -29.33 13.23 -38.40
CA HIS A 633 -30.04 12.94 -37.16
C HIS A 633 -31.31 13.78 -37.05
N MET A 634 -31.22 15.11 -37.21
CA MET A 634 -32.37 16.02 -37.13
C MET A 634 -33.44 15.68 -38.18
N LYS A 635 -33.03 15.39 -39.43
CA LYS A 635 -33.99 14.99 -40.49
C LYS A 635 -34.69 13.67 -40.15
N SER A 636 -33.97 12.69 -39.57
CA SER A 636 -34.55 11.43 -39.09
C SER A 636 -35.54 11.64 -37.97
N HIS A 637 -35.16 12.41 -36.97
CA HIS A 637 -35.99 12.72 -35.82
C HIS A 637 -37.24 13.51 -36.21
N LEU A 638 -37.13 14.51 -37.09
CA LEU A 638 -38.26 15.29 -37.61
C LEU A 638 -39.27 14.41 -38.31
N ARG A 639 -38.81 13.52 -39.24
CA ARG A 639 -39.68 12.57 -39.91
C ARG A 639 -40.39 11.63 -38.93
N PHE A 640 -39.67 11.19 -37.91
CA PHE A 640 -40.21 10.29 -36.90
C PHE A 640 -41.22 10.99 -36.00
N MET A 641 -40.99 12.24 -35.62
CA MET A 641 -41.93 13.08 -34.85
C MET A 641 -43.23 13.34 -35.61
N GLY A 642 -43.18 13.31 -36.95
CA GLY A 642 -44.37 13.38 -37.81
C GLY A 642 -45.29 12.17 -37.70
N THR A 643 -44.82 11.02 -37.20
CA THR A 643 -45.62 9.79 -37.13
C THR A 643 -46.66 9.83 -36.02
N MET A 644 -47.79 9.11 -36.20
CA MET A 644 -48.88 9.04 -35.22
C MET A 644 -48.45 8.43 -33.90
N VAL A 645 -47.44 7.56 -33.93
CA VAL A 645 -46.90 6.89 -32.72
C VAL A 645 -46.29 7.90 -31.75
N VAL A 646 -45.48 8.83 -32.27
CA VAL A 646 -44.83 9.86 -31.45
C VAL A 646 -45.78 10.98 -31.11
N ARG A 647 -46.70 11.36 -32.00
CA ARG A 647 -47.71 12.38 -31.71
C ARG A 647 -48.63 12.00 -30.55
N ASN A 648 -48.92 10.72 -30.38
CA ASN A 648 -49.72 10.20 -29.29
C ASN A 648 -48.91 9.96 -28.01
N ASN A 649 -47.58 10.16 -28.06
CA ASN A 649 -46.67 10.00 -26.89
C ASN A 649 -45.94 11.32 -26.58
N PRO A 650 -46.48 12.17 -25.68
CA PRO A 650 -45.89 13.47 -25.34
C PRO A 650 -44.48 13.37 -24.80
N GLN A 651 -44.16 12.28 -24.13
CA GLN A 651 -42.85 12.05 -23.56
C GLN A 651 -41.79 11.80 -24.64
N ALA A 652 -42.10 10.94 -25.62
CA ALA A 652 -41.22 10.68 -26.75
C ALA A 652 -41.02 11.93 -27.61
N MET A 653 -42.09 12.71 -27.81
CA MET A 653 -42.03 13.99 -28.53
C MET A 653 -41.08 14.97 -27.87
N SER A 654 -41.21 15.17 -26.52
CA SER A 654 -40.34 16.07 -25.75
C SER A 654 -38.88 15.63 -25.77
N MET A 655 -38.61 14.33 -25.70
CA MET A 655 -37.23 13.78 -25.71
C MET A 655 -36.58 13.99 -27.09
N LEU A 656 -37.32 13.78 -28.20
CA LEU A 656 -36.82 14.01 -29.55
C LEU A 656 -36.58 15.50 -29.83
N GLN A 657 -37.48 16.39 -29.36
CA GLN A 657 -37.29 17.83 -29.49
C GLN A 657 -36.06 18.31 -28.73
N GLN A 658 -35.87 17.80 -27.50
CA GLN A 658 -34.67 18.11 -26.72
C GLN A 658 -33.40 17.64 -27.42
N ASN A 659 -33.37 16.43 -27.92
CA ASN A 659 -32.21 15.90 -28.66
C ASN A 659 -31.93 16.69 -29.95
N CYS A 660 -32.96 17.09 -30.72
CA CYS A 660 -32.79 17.98 -31.87
C CYS A 660 -32.13 19.32 -31.45
N MET A 661 -32.49 19.88 -30.28
CA MET A 661 -31.86 21.09 -29.79
C MET A 661 -30.39 20.85 -29.40
N GLU A 662 -30.04 19.68 -28.82
CA GLU A 662 -28.66 19.27 -28.56
C GLU A 662 -27.87 19.19 -29.87
N HIS A 663 -28.41 18.60 -30.94
CA HIS A 663 -27.80 18.57 -32.27
C HIS A 663 -27.56 19.96 -32.83
N ILE A 664 -28.54 20.89 -32.70
CA ILE A 664 -28.41 22.28 -33.14
C ILE A 664 -27.25 22.98 -32.40
N LEU A 665 -27.16 22.80 -31.09
CA LEU A 665 -26.09 23.39 -30.26
C LEU A 665 -24.71 22.89 -30.69
N LEU A 666 -24.58 21.57 -30.90
CA LEU A 666 -23.32 20.96 -31.33
C LEU A 666 -22.94 21.38 -32.74
N MET A 667 -23.91 21.39 -33.67
CA MET A 667 -23.70 21.86 -35.05
C MET A 667 -23.27 23.32 -35.12
N ALA A 668 -23.88 24.18 -34.31
CA ALA A 668 -23.46 25.58 -34.22
C ALA A 668 -22.05 25.74 -33.65
N GLN A 669 -21.70 24.92 -32.65
CA GLN A 669 -20.36 24.91 -32.08
C GLN A 669 -19.31 24.45 -33.08
N GLU A 670 -19.53 23.34 -33.74
CA GLU A 670 -18.63 22.80 -34.77
C GLU A 670 -18.46 23.77 -35.95
N GLN A 671 -19.53 24.44 -36.37
CA GLN A 671 -19.47 25.45 -37.42
C GLN A 671 -18.59 26.64 -37.00
N VAL A 672 -18.72 27.12 -35.78
CA VAL A 672 -17.89 28.19 -35.23
C VAL A 672 -16.43 27.73 -35.12
N GLU A 673 -16.18 26.51 -34.69
CA GLU A 673 -14.83 25.94 -34.62
C GLU A 673 -14.16 25.89 -36.01
N ILE A 674 -14.93 25.60 -37.05
CA ILE A 674 -14.44 25.59 -38.42
C ILE A 674 -14.21 27.02 -38.92
N GLU A 675 -15.14 27.95 -38.70
CA GLU A 675 -15.04 29.35 -39.17
C GLU A 675 -13.89 30.11 -38.52
N PHE A 676 -13.62 29.86 -37.26
CA PHE A 676 -12.59 30.57 -36.49
C PHE A 676 -11.31 29.77 -36.28
N ARG A 677 -11.18 28.60 -36.90
CA ARG A 677 -10.06 27.66 -36.68
C ARG A 677 -8.68 28.30 -36.82
N ASP A 678 -8.47 29.06 -37.88
CA ASP A 678 -7.18 29.67 -38.20
C ASP A 678 -6.83 30.77 -37.18
N GLN A 679 -7.81 31.53 -36.73
CA GLN A 679 -7.64 32.60 -35.73
C GLN A 679 -7.37 32.00 -34.36
N TYR A 680 -8.06 30.89 -34.04
CA TYR A 680 -7.88 30.17 -32.79
C TYR A 680 -6.49 29.51 -32.71
N LEU A 681 -6.02 28.87 -33.78
CA LEU A 681 -4.70 28.29 -33.87
C LEU A 681 -3.58 29.37 -33.75
N ALA A 682 -3.75 30.51 -34.41
CA ALA A 682 -2.82 31.64 -34.30
C ALA A 682 -2.77 32.20 -32.89
N MET A 683 -3.92 32.24 -32.19
CA MET A 683 -4.00 32.67 -30.80
C MET A 683 -3.34 31.67 -29.87
N GLN A 684 -3.58 30.36 -30.03
CA GLN A 684 -2.92 29.30 -29.27
C GLN A 684 -1.40 29.34 -29.40
N GLN A 685 -0.86 29.57 -30.62
CA GLN A 685 0.56 29.70 -30.81
C GLN A 685 1.14 30.95 -30.07
N LYS A 686 0.42 32.07 -30.08
CA LYS A 686 0.81 33.25 -29.29
C LYS A 686 0.78 32.95 -27.78
N MET A 687 -0.23 32.24 -27.30
CA MET A 687 -0.36 31.86 -25.90
C MET A 687 0.72 30.86 -25.47
N GLN A 688 1.08 29.88 -26.31
CA GLN A 688 2.17 28.93 -26.00
C GLN A 688 3.53 29.63 -25.87
N GLN A 689 3.80 30.70 -26.62
CA GLN A 689 5.02 31.50 -26.50
C GLN A 689 5.10 32.27 -25.17
N ILE A 690 3.97 32.61 -24.58
CA ILE A 690 3.87 33.41 -23.36
C ILE A 690 3.71 32.54 -22.10
N LYS A 691 3.26 31.31 -22.25
CA LYS A 691 3.01 30.36 -21.15
C LYS A 691 4.22 30.23 -20.20
N PRO A 692 5.46 30.05 -20.67
CA PRO A 692 6.62 29.96 -19.79
C PRO A 692 6.88 31.24 -19.01
N MET A 693 6.58 32.42 -19.58
CA MET A 693 6.70 33.69 -18.86
C MET A 693 5.64 33.88 -17.78
N LEU A 694 4.43 33.39 -18.02
CA LEU A 694 3.33 33.36 -17.04
C LEU A 694 3.59 32.40 -15.89
N GLU A 695 4.17 31.23 -16.17
CA GLU A 695 4.57 30.25 -15.15
C GLU A 695 5.71 30.77 -14.26
N GLN A 696 6.73 31.44 -14.84
CA GLN A 696 7.78 32.08 -14.04
C GLN A 696 7.27 33.26 -13.19
N ALA A 697 6.23 33.95 -13.63
CA ALA A 697 5.62 35.04 -12.87
C ALA A 697 4.79 34.55 -11.66
N GLN A 698 4.23 33.37 -11.72
CA GLN A 698 3.54 32.78 -10.57
C GLN A 698 4.48 32.47 -9.39
N GLN A 699 5.76 32.28 -9.67
CA GLN A 699 6.79 32.00 -8.67
C GLN A 699 7.45 33.24 -8.06
N ASN A 700 7.27 34.42 -8.65
CA ASN A 700 7.95 35.64 -8.19
C ASN A 700 7.00 36.86 -8.14
N PRO A 701 6.64 37.40 -6.93
CA PRO A 701 5.67 38.51 -6.79
C PRO A 701 6.09 39.82 -7.45
N GLN A 702 7.39 40.06 -7.60
CA GLN A 702 7.91 41.28 -8.27
C GLN A 702 7.75 41.19 -9.81
N MET A 703 7.86 39.98 -10.36
CA MET A 703 7.66 39.73 -11.79
C MET A 703 6.17 39.80 -12.17
N GLN A 704 5.30 39.44 -11.25
CA GLN A 704 3.83 39.52 -11.42
C GLN A 704 3.37 40.99 -11.65
N GLN A 705 3.95 41.97 -10.96
CA GLN A 705 3.65 43.38 -11.17
C GLN A 705 4.20 43.92 -12.49
N GLN A 706 5.37 43.46 -12.94
CA GLN A 706 5.94 43.85 -14.23
C GLN A 706 5.18 43.27 -15.43
N ILE A 707 4.65 42.05 -15.29
CA ILE A 707 3.86 41.36 -16.31
C ILE A 707 2.47 41.99 -16.45
N GLN A 708 1.83 42.42 -15.36
CA GLN A 708 0.56 43.17 -15.41
C GLN A 708 0.68 44.52 -16.09
N GLN A 709 1.87 45.10 -16.16
CA GLN A 709 2.13 46.39 -16.84
C GLN A 709 2.67 46.24 -18.27
N ASN A 710 2.84 44.98 -18.75
CA ASN A 710 3.35 44.74 -20.10
C ASN A 710 2.24 44.93 -21.13
N PRO A 711 2.32 45.97 -22.00
CA PRO A 711 1.26 46.30 -22.97
C PRO A 711 1.04 45.22 -24.01
N GLN A 712 2.04 44.40 -24.34
CA GLN A 712 1.90 43.29 -25.30
C GLN A 712 1.07 42.15 -24.71
N LEU A 713 1.20 41.85 -23.42
CA LEU A 713 0.43 40.82 -22.76
C LEU A 713 -1.02 41.24 -22.59
N GLN A 714 -1.26 42.50 -22.21
CA GLN A 714 -2.63 43.04 -22.15
C GLN A 714 -3.31 43.02 -23.52
N GLN A 715 -2.55 43.33 -24.58
CA GLN A 715 -3.08 43.27 -25.94
C GLN A 715 -3.47 41.86 -26.37
N ILE A 716 -2.67 40.86 -26.07
CA ILE A 716 -2.96 39.46 -26.40
C ILE A 716 -4.16 38.90 -25.59
N GLN A 717 -4.23 39.24 -24.28
CA GLN A 717 -5.41 38.87 -23.47
C GLN A 717 -6.67 39.58 -23.97
N GLN A 718 -6.57 40.79 -24.44
CA GLN A 718 -7.68 41.52 -25.02
C GLN A 718 -8.10 40.96 -26.38
N GLU A 719 -7.13 40.56 -27.23
CA GLU A 719 -7.40 39.84 -28.49
C GLU A 719 -8.08 38.49 -28.23
N GLU A 720 -7.64 37.72 -27.25
CA GLU A 720 -8.27 36.45 -26.85
C GLU A 720 -9.72 36.65 -26.36
N THR A 721 -9.89 37.65 -25.47
CA THR A 721 -11.24 37.96 -24.96
C THR A 721 -12.17 38.41 -26.09
N ASN A 722 -11.68 39.24 -27.03
CA ASN A 722 -12.47 39.66 -28.20
C ASN A 722 -12.80 38.48 -29.13
N LEU A 723 -11.84 37.60 -29.37
CA LEU A 723 -12.08 36.37 -30.18
C LEU A 723 -13.15 35.50 -29.55
N ASN A 724 -13.07 35.26 -28.25
CA ASN A 724 -14.07 34.48 -27.51
C ASN A 724 -15.46 35.12 -27.57
N ILE A 725 -15.55 36.46 -27.43
CA ILE A 725 -16.82 37.18 -27.59
C ILE A 725 -17.36 37.06 -29.03
N MET A 726 -16.51 37.17 -30.05
CA MET A 726 -16.93 37.01 -31.44
C MET A 726 -17.41 35.58 -31.73
N MET A 727 -16.71 34.56 -31.21
CA MET A 727 -17.12 33.16 -31.32
C MET A 727 -18.45 32.91 -30.62
N GLU A 728 -18.67 33.45 -29.42
CA GLU A 728 -19.92 33.31 -28.66
C GLU A 728 -21.08 34.04 -29.37
N ALA A 729 -20.85 35.23 -29.89
CA ALA A 729 -21.86 35.97 -30.68
C ALA A 729 -22.22 35.24 -31.97
N ARG A 730 -21.23 34.67 -32.67
CA ARG A 730 -21.47 33.89 -33.88
C ARG A 730 -22.19 32.60 -33.58
N LYS A 731 -21.81 31.89 -32.50
CA LYS A 731 -22.50 30.71 -32.00
C LYS A 731 -23.98 30.99 -31.73
N SER A 732 -24.26 32.05 -31.00
CA SER A 732 -25.65 32.49 -30.70
C SER A 732 -26.45 32.82 -31.99
N SER A 733 -25.83 33.47 -32.98
CA SER A 733 -26.46 33.74 -34.29
C SER A 733 -26.77 32.46 -35.04
N LEU A 734 -25.82 31.50 -35.09
CA LEU A 734 -26.03 30.20 -35.75
C LEU A 734 -27.10 29.34 -35.05
N ILE A 735 -27.15 29.35 -33.75
CA ILE A 735 -28.22 28.68 -32.98
C ILE A 735 -29.58 29.25 -33.36
N ALA A 736 -29.71 30.58 -33.47
CA ALA A 736 -30.96 31.21 -33.86
C ALA A 736 -31.37 30.84 -35.32
N GLU A 737 -30.40 30.83 -36.22
CA GLU A 737 -30.60 30.47 -37.64
C GLU A 737 -31.02 29.00 -37.78
N PHE A 738 -30.29 28.10 -37.18
CA PHE A 738 -30.59 26.66 -37.20
C PHE A 738 -31.91 26.30 -36.50
N THR A 739 -32.25 27.02 -35.42
CA THR A 739 -33.54 26.87 -34.74
C THR A 739 -34.72 27.35 -35.61
N GLU A 740 -34.52 28.44 -36.36
CA GLU A 740 -35.53 28.91 -37.31
C GLU A 740 -35.74 27.91 -38.47
N ASP A 741 -34.65 27.37 -39.00
CA ASP A 741 -34.70 26.35 -40.06
C ASP A 741 -35.32 25.04 -39.59
N TYR A 742 -35.00 24.63 -38.34
CA TYR A 742 -35.66 23.51 -37.69
C TYR A 742 -37.17 23.71 -37.57
N ALA A 743 -37.59 24.89 -37.09
CA ALA A 743 -39.02 25.21 -36.94
C ALA A 743 -39.78 25.24 -38.28
N LYS A 744 -39.13 25.71 -39.36
CA LYS A 744 -39.68 25.64 -40.73
C LYS A 744 -39.83 24.19 -41.21
N ALA A 745 -38.78 23.39 -41.03
CA ALA A 745 -38.75 21.97 -41.39
C ALA A 745 -39.77 21.14 -40.60
N GLU A 746 -39.90 21.39 -39.30
CA GLU A 746 -40.89 20.75 -38.44
C GLU A 746 -42.30 21.03 -38.95
N LYS A 747 -42.63 22.28 -39.31
CA LYS A 747 -43.90 22.70 -39.83
C LYS A 747 -44.21 22.07 -41.19
N GLU A 748 -43.21 21.92 -42.04
CA GLU A 748 -43.33 21.33 -43.38
C GLU A 748 -43.58 19.82 -43.29
N VAL A 749 -42.87 19.09 -42.44
CA VAL A 749 -43.05 17.66 -42.14
C VAL A 749 -44.43 17.38 -41.56
N LEU A 750 -44.90 18.23 -40.66
CA LEU A 750 -46.21 18.13 -40.04
C LEU A 750 -47.34 18.31 -41.10
N ASN A 751 -47.16 19.22 -42.07
CA ASN A 751 -48.12 19.46 -43.15
C ASN A 751 -48.08 18.36 -44.25
N GLN A 752 -46.92 17.79 -44.57
CA GLN A 752 -46.77 16.70 -45.54
C GLN A 752 -47.41 15.39 -45.08
N VAL A 753 -47.27 15.07 -43.78
CA VAL A 753 -47.81 13.84 -43.16
C VAL A 753 -49.35 13.84 -43.18
N GLU A 754 -50.03 15.00 -43.13
CA GLU A 754 -51.49 15.07 -43.24
C GLU A 754 -51.97 14.70 -44.63
N ASN A 755 -51.14 14.80 -45.68
CA ASN A 755 -51.55 14.66 -47.07
C ASN A 755 -51.01 13.38 -47.78
N ASP A 756 -50.08 12.59 -47.16
CA ASP A 756 -49.49 11.42 -47.83
C ASP A 756 -50.13 10.08 -47.42
N PRO A 757 -50.79 9.34 -48.40
CA PRO A 757 -51.44 8.07 -48.13
C PRO A 757 -50.46 6.92 -47.74
N LEU A 758 -49.20 6.96 -48.20
CA LEU A 758 -48.18 5.95 -47.93
C LEU A 758 -47.59 6.10 -46.52
N LEU A 759 -47.46 7.34 -46.03
CA LEU A 759 -47.05 7.61 -44.67
C LEU A 759 -48.13 7.20 -43.66
N LYS A 760 -49.41 7.36 -44.00
CA LYS A 760 -50.56 6.88 -43.23
C LYS A 760 -50.57 5.34 -43.05
N LEU A 761 -50.09 4.61 -44.06
CA LEU A 761 -49.97 3.15 -43.97
C LEU A 761 -48.76 2.71 -43.11
N LYS A 762 -47.64 3.40 -43.24
CA LYS A 762 -46.45 3.16 -42.46
C LYS A 762 -46.65 3.56 -40.99
N ASP A 763 -47.39 4.64 -40.74
CA ASP A 763 -47.82 5.04 -39.40
C ASP A 763 -48.66 3.98 -38.70
N ARG A 764 -49.60 3.36 -39.44
CA ARG A 764 -50.38 2.24 -38.92
C ARG A 764 -49.53 1.01 -38.55
N GLU A 765 -48.54 0.73 -39.36
CA GLU A 765 -47.63 -0.39 -39.11
C GLU A 765 -46.73 -0.16 -37.85
N LEU A 766 -46.26 1.08 -37.68
CA LEU A 766 -45.52 1.51 -36.53
C LEU A 766 -46.39 1.57 -35.25
N ASP A 767 -47.65 1.99 -35.39
CA ASP A 767 -48.63 2.02 -34.30
C ASP A 767 -48.96 0.60 -33.80
N ILE A 768 -49.04 -0.36 -34.70
CA ILE A 768 -49.23 -1.78 -34.38
C ILE A 768 -48.01 -2.33 -33.63
N LYS A 769 -46.79 -2.07 -34.10
CA LYS A 769 -45.54 -2.50 -33.44
C LYS A 769 -45.39 -1.87 -32.04
N ALA A 770 -45.68 -0.57 -31.89
CA ALA A 770 -45.59 0.09 -30.61
C ALA A 770 -46.62 -0.45 -29.59
N ARG A 771 -47.82 -0.83 -30.09
CA ARG A 771 -48.81 -1.48 -29.22
C ARG A 771 -48.39 -2.90 -28.83
N GLU A 772 -47.73 -3.63 -29.71
CA GLU A 772 -47.18 -4.96 -29.42
C GLU A 772 -46.05 -4.86 -28.37
N ASP A 773 -45.14 -3.88 -28.51
CA ASP A 773 -44.05 -3.66 -27.54
C ASP A 773 -44.57 -3.18 -26.17
N GLN A 774 -45.57 -2.26 -26.14
CA GLN A 774 -46.22 -1.87 -24.90
C GLN A 774 -46.96 -3.04 -24.21
N ALA A 775 -47.61 -3.91 -25.02
CA ALA A 775 -48.28 -5.08 -24.51
C ALA A 775 -47.25 -6.11 -23.93
N GLN A 776 -46.09 -6.26 -24.54
CA GLN A 776 -44.98 -7.09 -24.01
C GLN A 776 -44.38 -6.51 -22.72
N GLN A 777 -44.19 -5.19 -22.67
CA GLN A 777 -43.70 -4.52 -21.43
C GLN A 777 -44.69 -4.65 -20.30
N GLN A 778 -46.00 -4.44 -20.58
CA GLN A 778 -47.06 -4.60 -19.60
C GLN A 778 -47.19 -6.03 -19.11
N GLN A 779 -46.96 -7.04 -19.99
CA GLN A 779 -46.90 -8.44 -19.61
C GLN A 779 -45.68 -8.75 -18.76
N ALA A 780 -44.51 -8.18 -19.05
CA ALA A 780 -43.30 -8.33 -18.24
C ALA A 780 -43.44 -7.68 -16.84
N GLU A 781 -44.07 -6.49 -16.81
CA GLU A 781 -44.36 -5.80 -15.55
C GLU A 781 -45.41 -6.53 -14.69
N ASN A 782 -46.45 -7.06 -15.32
CA ASN A 782 -47.43 -7.87 -14.64
C ASN A 782 -46.82 -9.19 -14.13
N LYS A 783 -45.88 -9.77 -14.87
CA LYS A 783 -45.17 -10.98 -14.45
C LYS A 783 -44.27 -10.70 -13.24
N LEU A 784 -43.57 -9.55 -13.26
CA LEU A 784 -42.74 -9.08 -12.16
C LEU A 784 -43.56 -8.76 -10.89
N ASN A 785 -44.73 -8.13 -11.08
CA ASN A 785 -45.64 -7.82 -9.98
C ASN A 785 -46.28 -9.09 -9.41
N LEU A 786 -46.55 -10.09 -10.24
CA LEU A 786 -47.02 -11.41 -9.81
C LEU A 786 -45.95 -12.17 -9.00
N GLU A 787 -44.68 -12.07 -9.41
CA GLU A 787 -43.57 -12.65 -8.66
C GLU A 787 -43.33 -11.93 -7.35
N ARG A 788 -43.42 -10.60 -7.31
CA ARG A 788 -43.38 -9.82 -6.06
C ARG A 788 -44.52 -10.19 -5.11
N ALA A 789 -45.75 -10.34 -5.65
CA ALA A 789 -46.89 -10.76 -4.84
C ALA A 789 -46.68 -12.17 -4.26
N LYS A 790 -46.13 -13.11 -5.05
CA LYS A 790 -45.78 -14.45 -4.59
C LYS A 790 -44.66 -14.43 -3.52
N MET A 791 -43.68 -13.56 -3.66
CA MET A 791 -42.62 -13.40 -2.63
C MET A 791 -43.18 -12.83 -1.34
N LEU A 792 -44.07 -11.82 -1.41
CA LEU A 792 -44.74 -11.28 -0.22
C LEU A 792 -45.61 -12.33 0.47
N GLN A 793 -46.39 -13.10 -0.30
CA GLN A 793 -47.22 -14.18 0.23
C GLN A 793 -46.39 -15.29 0.86
N ASN A 794 -45.24 -15.64 0.28
CA ASN A 794 -44.32 -16.63 0.87
C ASN A 794 -43.65 -16.08 2.15
N LYS A 795 -43.41 -14.77 2.22
CA LYS A 795 -42.85 -14.11 3.41
C LYS A 795 -43.89 -14.10 4.55
N GLU A 796 -45.14 -13.73 4.26
CA GLU A 796 -46.23 -13.78 5.24
C GLU A 796 -46.47 -15.23 5.77
N LEU A 797 -46.42 -16.23 4.88
CA LEU A 797 -46.57 -17.63 5.26
C LEU A 797 -45.37 -18.14 6.10
N ALA A 798 -44.18 -17.57 5.88
CA ALA A 798 -42.98 -17.87 6.68
C ALA A 798 -43.05 -17.20 8.06
N GLU A 799 -43.56 -15.98 8.14
CA GLU A 799 -43.78 -15.26 9.39
C GLU A 799 -44.87 -15.90 10.24
N GLU A 800 -46.01 -16.38 9.62
CA GLU A 800 -47.05 -17.16 10.29
C GLU A 800 -46.49 -18.47 10.87
N LYS A 801 -45.67 -19.20 10.08
CA LYS A 801 -45.04 -20.44 10.56
C LYS A 801 -44.04 -20.18 11.70
N MET A 802 -43.34 -19.06 11.70
CA MET A 802 -42.47 -18.66 12.81
C MET A 802 -43.26 -18.29 14.06
N GLU A 803 -44.40 -17.57 13.92
CA GLU A 803 -45.27 -17.27 15.04
C GLU A 803 -45.93 -18.50 15.63
N GLU A 804 -46.33 -19.47 14.79
CA GLU A 804 -46.85 -20.77 15.27
C GLU A 804 -45.77 -21.58 16.00
N ALA A 805 -44.51 -21.57 15.47
CA ALA A 805 -43.40 -22.24 16.12
C ALA A 805 -43.08 -21.60 17.49
N ASP A 806 -43.11 -20.27 17.59
CA ASP A 806 -42.91 -19.55 18.85
C ASP A 806 -44.03 -19.79 19.86
N LYS A 807 -45.30 -19.87 19.40
CA LYS A 807 -46.43 -20.26 20.23
C LYS A 807 -46.28 -21.70 20.72
N HIS A 808 -45.83 -22.63 19.87
CA HIS A 808 -45.56 -24.01 20.27
C HIS A 808 -44.38 -24.12 21.22
N GLN A 809 -43.37 -23.31 21.10
CA GLN A 809 -42.23 -23.27 22.01
C GLN A 809 -42.61 -22.68 23.37
N LYS A 810 -43.42 -21.65 23.41
CA LYS A 810 -43.99 -21.07 24.64
C LYS A 810 -44.94 -22.05 25.33
N LEU A 811 -45.73 -22.78 24.58
CA LEU A 811 -46.61 -23.84 25.11
C LEU A 811 -45.81 -25.01 25.72
N ARG A 812 -44.71 -25.43 25.07
CA ARG A 812 -43.81 -26.45 25.62
C ARG A 812 -43.10 -25.97 26.89
N ALA A 813 -42.69 -24.72 26.95
CA ALA A 813 -42.09 -24.13 28.13
C ALA A 813 -43.10 -24.02 29.28
N ALA A 814 -44.35 -23.64 29.01
CA ALA A 814 -45.43 -23.62 30.00
C ALA A 814 -45.79 -25.00 30.52
N VAL A 815 -45.79 -26.05 29.63
CA VAL A 815 -46.03 -27.43 30.02
C VAL A 815 -44.88 -28.03 30.86
N SER A 816 -43.61 -27.62 30.58
CA SER A 816 -42.44 -28.00 31.39
C SER A 816 -42.51 -27.34 32.79
N LEU A 817 -42.85 -26.07 32.89
CA LEU A 817 -43.05 -25.39 34.16
C LEU A 817 -44.20 -25.95 34.99
N ALA A 818 -45.28 -26.33 34.32
CA ALA A 818 -46.39 -27.04 34.99
C ALA A 818 -46.04 -28.45 35.50
N LYS A 819 -45.15 -29.17 34.74
CA LYS A 819 -44.61 -30.47 35.18
C LYS A 819 -43.65 -30.33 36.37
N ASP A 820 -42.83 -29.30 36.40
CA ASP A 820 -41.92 -29.03 37.54
C ASP A 820 -42.72 -28.58 38.77
N GLY A 821 -43.75 -27.75 38.59
CA GLY A 821 -44.67 -27.39 39.68
C GLY A 821 -45.46 -28.59 40.27
N ILE A 822 -45.83 -29.56 39.47
CA ILE A 822 -46.48 -30.80 39.94
C ILE A 822 -45.46 -31.70 40.64
N LYS A 823 -44.17 -31.73 40.26
CA LYS A 823 -43.12 -32.42 40.99
C LYS A 823 -42.84 -31.83 42.36
N ASP A 824 -42.82 -30.48 42.47
CA ASP A 824 -42.64 -29.77 43.71
C ASP A 824 -43.87 -29.93 44.67
N MET A 825 -45.08 -30.01 44.14
CA MET A 825 -46.26 -30.33 44.91
C MET A 825 -46.24 -31.77 45.40
N LYS A 826 -45.78 -32.76 44.61
CA LYS A 826 -45.60 -34.11 45.06
C LYS A 826 -44.50 -34.27 46.09
N ALA A 827 -43.41 -33.53 45.99
CA ALA A 827 -42.34 -33.50 47.01
C ALA A 827 -42.85 -32.96 48.37
N LYS A 828 -43.67 -31.93 48.36
CA LYS A 828 -44.25 -31.34 49.59
C LYS A 828 -45.34 -32.17 50.25
N ILE A 829 -45.97 -33.10 49.53
CA ILE A 829 -46.96 -34.04 50.05
C ILE A 829 -46.28 -35.27 50.70
N THR A 830 -45.09 -35.58 50.35
CA THR A 830 -44.28 -36.69 50.91
C THR A 830 -43.49 -36.30 52.17
N GLU A 831 -43.25 -34.99 52.44
CA GLU A 831 -42.59 -34.54 53.67
C GLU A 831 -43.53 -34.14 54.81
N GLY A 832 -44.87 -34.21 54.62
CA GLY A 832 -45.87 -33.86 55.61
C GLY A 832 -46.57 -35.05 56.28
N GLY A 833 -45.97 -36.19 56.27
CA GLY A 833 -46.53 -37.39 56.89
C GLY A 833 -45.48 -38.27 57.57
N ASN A 834 -44.89 -37.69 58.68
CA ASN A 834 -44.49 -38.46 59.89
C ASN A 834 -44.24 -37.47 61.02
#